data_a15267ca5a063f1826df00a69f8dc09d
#
_entry.id   a15267ca5a063f1826df00a69f8dc09d
#
_cell.length_a   1.000
_cell.length_b   1.000
_cell.length_c   1.000
_cell.angle_alpha   90.00
_cell.angle_beta   90.00
_cell.angle_gamma   90.00
#
_symmetry.space_group_name_H-M   'P 1'
#
loop_
_entity.id
_entity.type
_entity.pdbx_description
1 polymer ?
#
loop_
_entity_poly.entity_id
_entity_poly.type
_entity_poly.pdbx_seq_one_letter_code
_entity_poly.pdbx_strand_id
1 'polypeptide(L)'
;MSRLKPWWAIALAFVVTLAFEAALVERKHAVFAGGFGQSKVVDQAGEWLVFVPALLVAHAAQILASFLVLRAFHGRRAGQALFVLNFLFLTVGIGCALLVAKFEALAYFSDAMGFELIRNLGGGSLATAALYVLDEAVLLGLAAGGAALAYLACFALVKRWLPDWKRGEDPLGWRHLAGLLLLAIPLALAADGRPDARYGLSRFNAFATVNRGLRTLTDFDRDGYSWFSAQRDPAPFDPARHPLALDIPGNGIDEDGFGGDFRFTGGAEPAPVLKLPARPRHLVVIVLESFRGDAIGRTVAGRPVTPNLNALAREGTWVREAYSHVGFTTQSGKSIFGGALEPKQGGPSLFRDLKAAGYRIGVFSAAPEDFGGISETVGMRSSADLFVDAEALKAERAHESASLGSLALDGRIVLRELDRHFRGAADWARPTFLYLNIQEAHFPYSHPDMPRFLPGRLAKRSEIEAANRAMVERTYWNSAAYSDWLVGRVVARLKAQGVYDRTLILVTGDHGEALFERGFLGHGHVLDREQTRVPLILSDPALRVAGPVGLADYRGIVLRGLSGDAPPPPRSSVFQYIGTIDRPAVVGIVEPGGVWTTLDLETEEVSFSDTGLRARYRELRAGSAEKARADRLVHEWARQRWLGRS
;
A
#
# COMPACT_ATOMS: atom_id res chain seq x y z
N MET A 1 -52.53 -14.88 25.40
CA MET A 1 -51.26 -14.17 25.18
C MET A 1 -50.58 -14.78 23.97
N SER A 2 -50.50 -14.04 22.88
CA SER A 2 -49.90 -14.50 21.62
C SER A 2 -48.41 -14.79 21.82
N ARG A 3 -47.95 -15.99 21.49
CA ARG A 3 -46.53 -16.36 21.49
C ARG A 3 -45.87 -15.53 20.40
N LEU A 4 -45.14 -14.48 20.74
CA LEU A 4 -44.29 -13.74 19.78
C LEU A 4 -43.19 -14.69 19.31
N LYS A 5 -43.22 -15.05 18.03
CA LYS A 5 -42.15 -15.85 17.42
C LYS A 5 -40.93 -14.94 17.22
N PRO A 6 -39.68 -15.40 17.49
CA PRO A 6 -38.48 -14.57 17.46
C PRO A 6 -38.00 -14.17 16.02
N TRP A 7 -38.71 -14.59 14.98
CA TRP A 7 -38.34 -14.29 13.58
C TRP A 7 -38.23 -12.79 13.30
N TRP A 8 -39.06 -11.95 13.96
CA TRP A 8 -38.97 -10.49 13.81
C TRP A 8 -37.64 -9.93 14.31
N ALA A 9 -37.06 -10.51 15.38
CA ALA A 9 -35.75 -10.09 15.88
C ALA A 9 -34.63 -10.48 14.91
N ILE A 10 -34.75 -11.65 14.26
CA ILE A 10 -33.82 -12.07 13.20
C ILE A 10 -33.93 -11.13 12.02
N ALA A 11 -35.17 -10.80 11.57
CA ALA A 11 -35.40 -9.89 10.46
C ALA A 11 -34.88 -8.46 10.77
N LEU A 12 -35.13 -7.98 11.99
CA LEU A 12 -34.63 -6.67 12.44
C LEU A 12 -33.11 -6.63 12.46
N ALA A 13 -32.47 -7.63 13.05
CA ALA A 13 -31.00 -7.75 13.06
C ALA A 13 -30.43 -7.79 11.64
N PHE A 14 -31.04 -8.60 10.75
CA PHE A 14 -30.64 -8.69 9.35
C PHE A 14 -30.68 -7.32 8.65
N VAL A 15 -31.82 -6.64 8.71
CA VAL A 15 -32.00 -5.35 8.01
C VAL A 15 -31.10 -4.27 8.58
N VAL A 16 -31.04 -4.13 9.91
CA VAL A 16 -30.27 -3.06 10.54
C VAL A 16 -28.77 -3.25 10.30
N THR A 17 -28.23 -4.45 10.53
CA THR A 17 -26.79 -4.68 10.36
C THR A 17 -26.37 -4.62 8.89
N LEU A 18 -27.19 -5.13 7.96
CA LEU A 18 -26.90 -5.03 6.53
C LEU A 18 -26.91 -3.58 6.04
N ALA A 19 -27.94 -2.80 6.38
CA ALA A 19 -28.04 -1.40 5.97
C ALA A 19 -26.87 -0.58 6.55
N PHE A 20 -26.54 -0.83 7.81
CA PHE A 20 -25.45 -0.15 8.49
C PHE A 20 -24.08 -0.50 7.88
N GLU A 21 -23.82 -1.79 7.64
CA GLU A 21 -22.59 -2.23 6.99
C GLU A 21 -22.48 -1.71 5.55
N ALA A 22 -23.58 -1.74 4.78
CA ALA A 22 -23.61 -1.20 3.41
C ALA A 22 -23.29 0.30 3.38
N ALA A 23 -23.83 1.09 4.32
CA ALA A 23 -23.52 2.52 4.43
C ALA A 23 -22.04 2.77 4.75
N LEU A 24 -21.43 1.98 5.65
CA LEU A 24 -20.01 2.10 5.98
C LEU A 24 -19.11 1.65 4.82
N VAL A 25 -19.47 0.55 4.15
CA VAL A 25 -18.76 0.04 2.97
C VAL A 25 -18.79 1.08 1.85
N GLU A 26 -19.99 1.65 1.55
CA GLU A 26 -20.09 2.68 0.52
C GLU A 26 -19.32 3.94 0.88
N ARG A 27 -19.42 4.42 2.13
CA ARG A 27 -18.67 5.59 2.61
C ARG A 27 -17.15 5.41 2.46
N LYS A 28 -16.63 4.21 2.70
CA LYS A 28 -15.19 3.94 2.68
C LYS A 28 -14.69 3.52 1.30
N HIS A 29 -15.44 2.67 0.61
CA HIS A 29 -14.96 1.96 -0.58
C HIS A 29 -15.67 2.35 -1.86
N ALA A 30 -16.76 3.14 -1.77
CA ALA A 30 -17.53 3.61 -2.94
C ALA A 30 -17.85 2.48 -3.95
N VAL A 31 -18.29 1.32 -3.43
CA VAL A 31 -18.50 0.09 -4.20
C VAL A 31 -19.61 0.24 -5.23
N PHE A 32 -20.59 1.09 -4.95
CA PHE A 32 -21.81 1.26 -5.77
C PHE A 32 -21.80 2.54 -6.58
N ALA A 33 -21.37 3.65 -5.99
CA ALA A 33 -21.40 4.96 -6.65
C ALA A 33 -20.11 5.28 -7.39
N GLY A 34 -19.06 4.52 -7.16
CA GLY A 34 -17.72 4.92 -7.54
C GLY A 34 -17.30 6.20 -6.80
N GLY A 35 -16.03 6.38 -6.55
CA GLY A 35 -15.60 7.55 -5.80
C GLY A 35 -14.10 7.73 -5.83
N PHE A 36 -13.66 8.56 -4.94
CA PHE A 36 -12.27 8.86 -4.72
C PHE A 36 -11.45 7.58 -4.50
N GLY A 37 -10.50 7.31 -5.38
CA GLY A 37 -9.60 6.18 -5.26
C GLY A 37 -10.18 4.81 -5.59
N GLN A 38 -11.40 4.72 -6.14
CA GLN A 38 -12.04 3.45 -6.45
C GLN A 38 -12.05 3.16 -7.95
N SER A 39 -11.40 2.06 -8.33
CA SER A 39 -11.37 1.55 -9.72
C SER A 39 -12.31 0.36 -9.96
N LYS A 40 -12.81 -0.26 -8.88
CA LYS A 40 -13.65 -1.46 -8.95
C LYS A 40 -15.04 -1.14 -8.38
N VAL A 41 -16.00 -0.94 -9.28
CA VAL A 41 -17.37 -0.53 -8.96
C VAL A 41 -18.34 -1.57 -9.51
N VAL A 42 -19.36 -1.94 -8.73
CA VAL A 42 -20.44 -2.83 -9.16
C VAL A 42 -21.45 -2.00 -9.95
N ASP A 43 -21.29 -1.92 -11.27
CA ASP A 43 -22.12 -1.09 -12.15
C ASP A 43 -22.83 -1.87 -13.27
N GLN A 44 -22.37 -3.09 -13.58
CA GLN A 44 -22.95 -3.93 -14.61
C GLN A 44 -24.09 -4.81 -14.09
N ALA A 45 -25.14 -4.99 -14.88
CA ALA A 45 -26.29 -5.82 -14.52
C ALA A 45 -25.87 -7.26 -14.15
N GLY A 46 -24.90 -7.84 -14.86
CA GLY A 46 -24.38 -9.17 -14.58
C GLY A 46 -23.66 -9.30 -13.23
N GLU A 47 -23.08 -8.22 -12.76
CA GLU A 47 -22.44 -8.14 -11.43
C GLU A 47 -23.49 -8.05 -10.34
N TRP A 48 -24.51 -7.20 -10.50
CA TRP A 48 -25.62 -7.07 -9.57
C TRP A 48 -26.38 -8.37 -9.37
N LEU A 49 -26.59 -9.15 -10.45
CA LEU A 49 -27.26 -10.45 -10.39
C LEU A 49 -26.52 -11.48 -9.52
N VAL A 50 -25.23 -11.32 -9.34
CA VAL A 50 -24.41 -12.18 -8.45
C VAL A 50 -24.20 -11.53 -7.10
N PHE A 51 -23.90 -10.24 -7.07
CA PHE A 51 -23.57 -9.48 -5.89
C PHE A 51 -24.70 -9.53 -4.84
N VAL A 52 -25.92 -9.17 -5.24
CA VAL A 52 -27.05 -9.08 -4.30
C VAL A 52 -27.39 -10.45 -3.69
N PRO A 53 -27.63 -11.51 -4.45
CA PRO A 53 -27.90 -12.83 -3.85
C PRO A 53 -26.78 -13.34 -2.97
N ALA A 54 -25.52 -13.20 -3.37
CA ALA A 54 -24.37 -13.63 -2.58
C ALA A 54 -24.28 -12.90 -1.25
N LEU A 55 -24.46 -11.59 -1.25
CA LEU A 55 -24.48 -10.77 -0.04
C LEU A 55 -25.63 -11.15 0.89
N LEU A 56 -26.85 -11.25 0.36
CA LEU A 56 -28.04 -11.57 1.16
C LEU A 56 -27.95 -12.96 1.79
N VAL A 57 -27.48 -13.96 1.03
CA VAL A 57 -27.32 -15.35 1.53
C VAL A 57 -26.23 -15.41 2.60
N ALA A 58 -25.09 -14.80 2.38
CA ALA A 58 -24.00 -14.78 3.36
C ALA A 58 -24.43 -14.05 4.65
N HIS A 59 -25.11 -12.91 4.52
CA HIS A 59 -25.59 -12.13 5.66
C HIS A 59 -26.68 -12.89 6.44
N ALA A 60 -27.62 -13.55 5.75
CA ALA A 60 -28.62 -14.41 6.38
C ALA A 60 -27.98 -15.59 7.13
N ALA A 61 -26.94 -16.21 6.54
CA ALA A 61 -26.20 -17.27 7.19
C ALA A 61 -25.51 -16.79 8.48
N GLN A 62 -24.88 -15.61 8.45
CA GLN A 62 -24.22 -15.02 9.62
C GLN A 62 -25.23 -14.71 10.74
N ILE A 63 -26.34 -14.05 10.43
CA ILE A 63 -27.37 -13.70 11.42
C ILE A 63 -28.02 -14.94 12.01
N LEU A 64 -28.34 -15.94 11.17
CA LEU A 64 -28.91 -17.22 11.63
C LEU A 64 -27.89 -18.01 12.49
N ALA A 65 -26.61 -18.02 12.11
CA ALA A 65 -25.57 -18.65 12.92
C ALA A 65 -25.45 -17.99 14.30
N SER A 66 -25.42 -16.65 14.37
CA SER A 66 -25.42 -15.90 15.62
C SER A 66 -26.63 -16.22 16.49
N PHE A 67 -27.81 -16.28 15.88
CA PHE A 67 -29.04 -16.67 16.56
C PHE A 67 -28.98 -18.08 17.14
N LEU A 68 -28.54 -19.06 16.35
CA LEU A 68 -28.48 -20.47 16.76
C LEU A 68 -27.42 -20.71 17.84
N VAL A 69 -26.27 -20.06 17.72
CA VAL A 69 -25.19 -20.13 18.73
C VAL A 69 -25.68 -19.57 20.06
N LEU A 70 -26.21 -18.34 20.06
CA LEU A 70 -26.76 -17.74 21.29
C LEU A 70 -27.89 -18.55 21.88
N ARG A 71 -28.74 -19.14 21.05
CA ARG A 71 -29.78 -20.06 21.48
C ARG A 71 -29.23 -21.30 22.18
N ALA A 72 -28.14 -21.86 21.70
CA ALA A 72 -27.48 -23.01 22.32
C ALA A 72 -26.92 -22.65 23.71
N PHE A 73 -26.29 -21.48 23.85
CA PHE A 73 -25.75 -21.02 25.14
C PHE A 73 -26.83 -20.62 26.15
N HIS A 74 -27.92 -19.98 25.74
CA HIS A 74 -28.99 -19.51 26.64
C HIS A 74 -29.85 -20.64 27.23
N GLY A 75 -29.76 -21.83 26.68
CA GLY A 75 -30.53 -22.97 27.15
C GLY A 75 -32.07 -22.74 27.12
N ARG A 76 -32.86 -23.72 27.64
CA ARG A 76 -34.31 -23.67 27.65
C ARG A 76 -34.89 -22.83 28.80
N ARG A 77 -34.07 -22.43 29.78
CA ARG A 77 -34.51 -21.77 31.04
C ARG A 77 -34.55 -20.24 30.96
N ALA A 78 -33.88 -19.64 30.01
CA ALA A 78 -33.90 -18.18 29.84
C ALA A 78 -35.26 -17.74 29.22
N GLY A 79 -35.87 -16.73 29.79
CA GLY A 79 -37.10 -16.13 29.22
C GLY A 79 -36.84 -15.59 27.83
N GLN A 80 -37.87 -15.65 26.97
CA GLN A 80 -37.76 -15.25 25.57
C GLN A 80 -37.33 -13.79 25.40
N ALA A 81 -37.86 -12.91 26.24
CA ALA A 81 -37.56 -11.48 26.19
C ALA A 81 -36.07 -11.21 26.47
N LEU A 82 -35.47 -11.90 27.44
CA LEU A 82 -34.04 -11.77 27.74
C LEU A 82 -33.17 -12.34 26.61
N PHE A 83 -33.60 -13.45 26.03
CA PHE A 83 -32.90 -14.01 24.85
C PHE A 83 -32.89 -13.03 23.67
N VAL A 84 -34.04 -12.44 23.35
CA VAL A 84 -34.17 -11.44 22.28
C VAL A 84 -33.31 -10.21 22.57
N LEU A 85 -33.33 -9.71 23.82
CA LEU A 85 -32.48 -8.59 24.23
C LEU A 85 -31.01 -8.91 24.01
N ASN A 86 -30.53 -10.06 24.48
CA ASN A 86 -29.16 -10.48 24.34
C ASN A 86 -28.77 -10.69 22.87
N PHE A 87 -29.65 -11.29 22.09
CA PHE A 87 -29.42 -11.49 20.66
C PHE A 87 -29.28 -10.14 19.93
N LEU A 88 -30.21 -9.19 20.13
CA LEU A 88 -30.16 -7.88 19.51
C LEU A 88 -28.93 -7.06 19.99
N PHE A 89 -28.68 -7.09 21.31
CA PHE A 89 -27.55 -6.37 21.87
C PHE A 89 -26.19 -6.88 21.29
N LEU A 90 -26.00 -8.19 21.24
CA LEU A 90 -24.74 -8.76 20.73
C LEU A 90 -24.65 -8.64 19.21
N THR A 91 -25.72 -8.91 18.47
CA THR A 91 -25.67 -8.94 17.01
C THR A 91 -25.77 -7.54 16.41
N VAL A 92 -26.67 -6.68 16.91
CA VAL A 92 -26.82 -5.32 16.39
C VAL A 92 -25.92 -4.35 17.16
N GLY A 93 -26.00 -4.31 18.49
CA GLY A 93 -25.27 -3.33 19.30
C GLY A 93 -23.76 -3.51 19.19
N ILE A 94 -23.24 -4.64 19.65
CA ILE A 94 -21.80 -4.92 19.60
C ILE A 94 -21.35 -5.11 18.14
N GLY A 95 -22.16 -5.77 17.29
CA GLY A 95 -21.84 -5.95 15.88
C GLY A 95 -21.62 -4.63 15.15
N CYS A 96 -22.52 -3.65 15.30
CA CYS A 96 -22.36 -2.32 14.70
C CYS A 96 -21.18 -1.55 15.32
N ALA A 97 -20.95 -1.67 16.62
CA ALA A 97 -19.79 -1.04 17.27
C ALA A 97 -18.45 -1.58 16.71
N LEU A 98 -18.36 -2.90 16.52
CA LEU A 98 -17.18 -3.52 15.89
C LEU A 98 -17.03 -3.12 14.42
N LEU A 99 -18.13 -2.94 13.69
CA LEU A 99 -18.10 -2.40 12.32
C LEU A 99 -17.56 -0.97 12.31
N VAL A 100 -18.01 -0.09 13.20
CA VAL A 100 -17.47 1.27 13.32
C VAL A 100 -15.99 1.20 13.64
N ALA A 101 -15.55 0.42 14.62
CA ALA A 101 -14.15 0.28 14.98
C ALA A 101 -13.30 -0.21 13.79
N LYS A 102 -13.81 -1.20 13.03
CA LYS A 102 -13.15 -1.68 11.79
C LYS A 102 -13.00 -0.55 10.79
N PHE A 103 -14.06 0.19 10.48
CA PHE A 103 -14.04 1.21 9.42
C PHE A 103 -13.31 2.48 9.85
N GLU A 104 -13.30 2.85 11.13
CA GLU A 104 -12.46 3.93 11.64
C GLU A 104 -10.97 3.53 11.59
N ALA A 105 -10.61 2.31 11.98
CA ALA A 105 -9.25 1.81 11.77
C ALA A 105 -8.85 1.85 10.28
N LEU A 106 -9.74 1.44 9.38
CA LEU A 106 -9.52 1.52 7.93
C LEU A 106 -9.52 2.96 7.38
N ALA A 107 -10.03 3.96 8.12
CA ALA A 107 -9.94 5.36 7.70
C ALA A 107 -8.49 5.87 7.71
N TYR A 108 -7.67 5.34 8.60
CA TYR A 108 -6.23 5.67 8.69
C TYR A 108 -5.37 4.82 7.75
N PHE A 109 -5.88 3.70 7.28
CA PHE A 109 -5.15 2.73 6.50
C PHE A 109 -5.82 2.53 5.13
N SER A 110 -5.03 2.47 4.07
CA SER A 110 -5.55 2.11 2.74
C SER A 110 -5.94 0.63 2.71
N ASP A 111 -6.80 0.25 1.77
CA ASP A 111 -7.39 -1.08 1.64
C ASP A 111 -6.42 -2.26 1.45
N ALA A 112 -5.19 -1.96 1.02
CA ALA A 112 -4.16 -2.96 0.80
C ALA A 112 -3.56 -3.53 2.10
N MET A 113 -4.06 -3.13 3.27
CA MET A 113 -3.49 -3.52 4.56
C MET A 113 -4.02 -4.85 5.06
N GLY A 114 -3.29 -5.91 4.78
CA GLY A 114 -3.36 -7.15 5.55
C GLY A 114 -2.76 -6.96 6.97
N PHE A 115 -3.08 -7.90 7.88
CA PHE A 115 -2.57 -7.92 9.26
C PHE A 115 -1.03 -7.82 9.35
N GLU A 116 -0.30 -8.34 8.35
CA GLU A 116 1.16 -8.23 8.24
C GLU A 116 1.63 -6.79 7.98
N LEU A 117 0.88 -6.02 7.20
CA LEU A 117 1.24 -4.63 6.96
C LEU A 117 1.00 -3.78 8.21
N ILE A 118 -0.08 -4.04 8.98
CA ILE A 118 -0.31 -3.40 10.28
C ILE A 118 0.85 -3.70 11.24
N ARG A 119 1.32 -4.95 11.26
CA ARG A 119 2.49 -5.34 12.05
C ARG A 119 3.77 -4.63 11.59
N ASN A 120 3.96 -4.49 10.28
CA ASN A 120 5.13 -3.84 9.69
C ASN A 120 5.11 -2.32 9.87
N LEU A 121 3.92 -1.69 9.82
CA LEU A 121 3.74 -0.25 10.12
C LEU A 121 4.02 0.07 11.61
N GLY A 122 3.75 -0.88 12.50
CA GLY A 122 4.11 -0.78 13.92
C GLY A 122 5.57 -1.13 14.23
N GLY A 123 6.46 -1.16 13.22
CA GLY A 123 7.87 -1.54 13.44
C GLY A 123 8.04 -2.99 13.90
N GLY A 124 7.11 -3.89 13.53
CA GLY A 124 7.10 -5.29 13.94
C GLY A 124 6.38 -5.55 15.27
N SER A 125 5.91 -4.52 15.98
CA SER A 125 5.22 -4.62 17.27
C SER A 125 3.74 -4.22 17.18
N LEU A 126 2.84 -5.16 17.45
CA LEU A 126 1.40 -4.88 17.62
C LEU A 126 1.12 -3.93 18.79
N ALA A 127 1.99 -3.92 19.82
CA ALA A 127 1.86 -3.02 20.94
C ALA A 127 2.07 -1.55 20.52
N THR A 128 3.03 -1.29 19.65
CA THR A 128 3.26 0.06 19.11
C THR A 128 2.11 0.50 18.20
N ALA A 129 1.58 -0.40 17.35
CA ALA A 129 0.39 -0.12 16.56
C ALA A 129 -0.84 0.17 17.44
N ALA A 130 -1.00 -0.55 18.55
CA ALA A 130 -2.08 -0.32 19.52
C ALA A 130 -1.96 1.02 20.26
N LEU A 131 -0.73 1.52 20.50
CA LEU A 131 -0.51 2.84 21.14
C LEU A 131 -1.06 4.00 20.29
N TYR A 132 -1.10 3.86 18.95
CA TYR A 132 -1.71 4.87 18.08
C TYR A 132 -3.24 4.91 18.16
N VAL A 133 -3.86 3.83 18.66
CA VAL A 133 -5.31 3.75 18.87
C VAL A 133 -5.70 4.26 20.28
N LEU A 134 -4.73 4.42 21.18
CA LEU A 134 -5.00 4.78 22.60
C LEU A 134 -5.52 6.19 22.80
N ASP A 135 -5.23 7.15 21.94
CA ASP A 135 -5.84 8.49 22.01
C ASP A 135 -7.35 8.45 21.74
N GLU A 136 -7.82 7.46 20.97
CA GLU A 136 -9.23 7.15 20.75
C GLU A 136 -9.81 6.25 21.84
N ALA A 137 -8.99 5.60 22.66
CA ALA A 137 -9.41 4.61 23.65
C ALA A 137 -10.30 5.21 24.76
N VAL A 138 -10.11 6.47 25.10
CA VAL A 138 -10.98 7.18 26.07
C VAL A 138 -12.38 7.31 25.51
N LEU A 139 -12.52 7.71 24.25
CA LEU A 139 -13.82 7.83 23.58
C LEU A 139 -14.51 6.47 23.41
N LEU A 140 -13.73 5.45 23.00
CA LEU A 140 -14.19 4.07 22.90
C LEU A 140 -14.58 3.49 24.27
N GLY A 141 -13.83 3.81 25.32
CA GLY A 141 -14.14 3.43 26.71
C GLY A 141 -15.44 4.06 27.21
N LEU A 142 -15.66 5.34 26.92
CA LEU A 142 -16.90 6.04 27.25
C LEU A 142 -18.10 5.47 26.47
N ALA A 143 -17.93 5.18 25.18
CA ALA A 143 -18.94 4.56 24.34
C ALA A 143 -19.28 3.14 24.83
N ALA A 144 -18.28 2.32 25.16
CA ALA A 144 -18.47 0.99 25.72
C ALA A 144 -19.16 1.03 27.09
N GLY A 145 -18.76 1.97 27.95
CA GLY A 145 -19.41 2.21 29.24
C GLY A 145 -20.87 2.63 29.09
N GLY A 146 -21.16 3.55 28.18
CA GLY A 146 -22.52 3.97 27.82
C GLY A 146 -23.39 2.81 27.29
N ALA A 147 -22.83 1.99 26.40
CA ALA A 147 -23.49 0.81 25.87
C ALA A 147 -23.77 -0.24 26.96
N ALA A 148 -22.83 -0.47 27.87
CA ALA A 148 -22.99 -1.36 29.01
C ALA A 148 -24.10 -0.87 29.96
N LEU A 149 -24.13 0.43 30.28
CA LEU A 149 -25.19 1.05 31.11
C LEU A 149 -26.56 0.94 30.44
N ALA A 150 -26.65 1.22 29.13
CA ALA A 150 -27.88 1.05 28.35
C ALA A 150 -28.34 -0.41 28.35
N TYR A 151 -27.44 -1.36 28.17
CA TYR A 151 -27.77 -2.78 28.28
C TYR A 151 -28.30 -3.16 29.68
N LEU A 152 -27.61 -2.74 30.75
CA LEU A 152 -28.02 -3.01 32.13
C LEU A 152 -29.42 -2.41 32.44
N ALA A 153 -29.69 -1.21 31.94
CA ALA A 153 -30.98 -0.58 32.07
C ALA A 153 -32.10 -1.38 31.35
N CYS A 154 -31.84 -1.76 30.08
CA CYS A 154 -32.75 -2.61 29.31
C CYS A 154 -32.91 -3.99 29.96
N PHE A 155 -31.85 -4.59 30.48
CA PHE A 155 -31.88 -5.86 31.19
C PHE A 155 -32.77 -5.77 32.45
N ALA A 156 -32.60 -4.72 33.26
CA ALA A 156 -33.43 -4.48 34.45
C ALA A 156 -34.90 -4.28 34.08
N LEU A 157 -35.25 -3.50 33.04
CA LEU A 157 -36.60 -3.29 32.55
C LEU A 157 -37.22 -4.60 32.04
N VAL A 158 -36.51 -5.37 31.23
CA VAL A 158 -36.99 -6.66 30.70
C VAL A 158 -37.25 -7.64 31.85
N LYS A 159 -36.32 -7.73 32.81
CA LYS A 159 -36.48 -8.60 33.99
C LYS A 159 -37.63 -8.18 34.88
N ARG A 160 -37.92 -6.87 34.98
CA ARG A 160 -39.03 -6.33 35.82
C ARG A 160 -40.40 -6.46 35.17
N TRP A 161 -40.49 -6.22 33.86
CA TRP A 161 -41.79 -6.07 33.16
C TRP A 161 -42.18 -7.26 32.30
N LEU A 162 -41.21 -8.14 31.91
CA LEU A 162 -41.37 -9.24 30.97
C LEU A 162 -40.82 -10.58 31.48
N PRO A 163 -40.97 -10.97 32.78
CA PRO A 163 -40.25 -12.10 33.36
C PRO A 163 -40.72 -13.48 32.84
N ASP A 164 -41.95 -13.60 32.34
CA ASP A 164 -42.62 -14.88 32.11
C ASP A 164 -42.90 -15.24 30.65
N TRP A 165 -42.21 -14.60 29.70
CA TRP A 165 -42.40 -14.96 28.30
C TRP A 165 -41.82 -16.36 28.03
N LYS A 166 -42.74 -17.33 27.84
CA LYS A 166 -42.33 -18.69 27.47
C LYS A 166 -41.85 -18.70 26.03
N ARG A 167 -40.75 -19.41 25.83
CA ARG A 167 -40.14 -19.58 24.52
C ARG A 167 -41.07 -20.41 23.62
N GLY A 168 -41.42 -19.90 22.44
CA GLY A 168 -42.11 -20.64 21.39
C GLY A 168 -41.15 -21.57 20.66
N GLU A 169 -41.69 -22.52 19.90
CA GLU A 169 -40.91 -23.30 18.95
C GLU A 169 -40.40 -22.40 17.83
N ASP A 170 -39.07 -22.43 17.62
CA ASP A 170 -38.46 -21.64 16.57
C ASP A 170 -38.50 -22.44 15.27
N PRO A 171 -39.03 -21.88 14.16
CA PRO A 171 -39.10 -22.58 12.89
C PRO A 171 -37.72 -22.72 12.22
N LEU A 172 -36.72 -21.92 12.65
CA LEU A 172 -35.37 -21.90 12.09
C LEU A 172 -34.41 -22.72 12.95
N GLY A 173 -33.60 -23.54 12.31
CA GLY A 173 -32.65 -24.44 12.95
C GLY A 173 -31.41 -24.68 12.08
N TRP A 174 -30.49 -25.52 12.53
CA TRP A 174 -29.22 -25.80 11.86
C TRP A 174 -29.37 -26.26 10.41
N ARG A 175 -30.47 -26.99 10.06
CA ARG A 175 -30.78 -27.37 8.68
C ARG A 175 -30.92 -26.20 7.73
N HIS A 176 -31.50 -25.09 8.20
CA HIS A 176 -31.68 -23.88 7.39
C HIS A 176 -30.34 -23.16 7.21
N LEU A 177 -29.51 -23.14 8.26
CA LEU A 177 -28.13 -22.62 8.14
C LEU A 177 -27.32 -23.45 7.15
N ALA A 178 -27.40 -24.79 7.22
CA ALA A 178 -26.74 -25.65 6.26
C ALA A 178 -27.23 -25.39 4.82
N GLY A 179 -28.53 -25.19 4.61
CA GLY A 179 -29.08 -24.81 3.31
C GLY A 179 -28.56 -23.47 2.79
N LEU A 180 -28.44 -22.46 3.65
CA LEU A 180 -27.84 -21.16 3.27
C LEU A 180 -26.35 -21.30 2.92
N LEU A 181 -25.59 -22.08 3.68
CA LEU A 181 -24.17 -22.32 3.40
C LEU A 181 -23.98 -23.11 2.08
N LEU A 182 -24.82 -24.11 1.82
CA LEU A 182 -24.82 -24.82 0.53
C LEU A 182 -25.15 -23.91 -0.64
N LEU A 183 -26.11 -22.98 -0.47
CA LEU A 183 -26.44 -21.99 -1.49
C LEU A 183 -25.33 -20.93 -1.68
N ALA A 184 -24.57 -20.65 -0.62
CA ALA A 184 -23.45 -19.70 -0.71
C ALA A 184 -22.33 -20.20 -1.64
N ILE A 185 -22.13 -21.51 -1.78
CA ILE A 185 -21.07 -22.10 -2.63
C ILE A 185 -21.19 -21.65 -4.09
N PRO A 186 -22.27 -21.93 -4.82
CA PRO A 186 -22.39 -21.53 -6.23
C PRO A 186 -22.40 -20.01 -6.40
N LEU A 187 -22.88 -19.26 -5.42
CA LEU A 187 -22.84 -17.78 -5.45
C LEU A 187 -21.42 -17.24 -5.26
N ALA A 188 -20.62 -17.84 -4.39
CA ALA A 188 -19.21 -17.50 -4.23
C ALA A 188 -18.42 -17.78 -5.52
N LEU A 189 -18.63 -18.96 -6.13
CA LEU A 189 -18.02 -19.30 -7.42
C LEU A 189 -18.43 -18.35 -8.55
N ALA A 190 -19.70 -17.97 -8.59
CA ALA A 190 -20.17 -16.98 -9.57
C ALA A 190 -19.56 -15.58 -9.33
N ALA A 191 -19.31 -15.21 -8.07
CA ALA A 191 -18.64 -13.97 -7.70
C ALA A 191 -17.16 -13.98 -8.10
N ASP A 192 -16.46 -15.12 -7.95
CA ASP A 192 -15.06 -15.28 -8.34
C ASP A 192 -14.83 -15.05 -9.85
N GLY A 193 -15.86 -15.29 -10.68
CA GLY A 193 -15.84 -14.98 -12.11
C GLY A 193 -16.08 -13.50 -12.47
N ARG A 194 -16.32 -12.63 -11.47
CA ARG A 194 -16.62 -11.19 -11.67
C ARG A 194 -15.80 -10.35 -10.69
N PRO A 195 -14.65 -9.82 -11.12
CA PRO A 195 -13.69 -9.14 -10.23
C PRO A 195 -14.28 -8.01 -9.40
N ASP A 196 -15.16 -7.17 -10.00
CA ASP A 196 -15.71 -6.01 -9.30
C ASP A 196 -16.79 -6.43 -8.27
N ALA A 197 -17.66 -7.39 -8.61
CA ALA A 197 -18.61 -7.97 -7.67
C ALA A 197 -17.88 -8.67 -6.51
N ARG A 198 -16.83 -9.44 -6.79
CA ARG A 198 -16.02 -10.12 -5.77
C ARG A 198 -15.33 -9.12 -4.87
N TYR A 199 -14.73 -8.07 -5.45
CA TYR A 199 -14.09 -7.00 -4.70
C TYR A 199 -15.10 -6.37 -3.73
N GLY A 200 -16.25 -5.93 -4.23
CA GLY A 200 -17.31 -5.34 -3.40
C GLY A 200 -17.78 -6.28 -2.29
N LEU A 201 -18.07 -7.56 -2.61
CA LEU A 201 -18.48 -8.58 -1.65
C LEU A 201 -17.44 -8.83 -0.55
N SER A 202 -16.16 -8.80 -0.88
CA SER A 202 -15.08 -9.02 0.09
C SER A 202 -15.00 -7.93 1.17
N ARG A 203 -15.62 -6.76 0.94
CA ARG A 203 -15.71 -5.66 1.92
C ARG A 203 -16.76 -5.90 2.99
N PHE A 204 -17.73 -6.77 2.73
CA PHE A 204 -18.77 -7.15 3.69
C PHE A 204 -18.30 -8.31 4.58
N ASN A 205 -18.37 -8.11 5.90
CA ASN A 205 -17.91 -9.10 6.89
C ASN A 205 -18.63 -10.43 6.76
N ALA A 206 -19.92 -10.40 6.46
CA ALA A 206 -20.74 -11.59 6.30
C ALA A 206 -20.20 -12.48 5.16
N PHE A 207 -20.04 -11.89 3.98
CA PHE A 207 -19.50 -12.62 2.81
C PHE A 207 -18.05 -13.05 3.06
N ALA A 208 -17.20 -12.15 3.55
CA ALA A 208 -15.80 -12.48 3.85
C ALA A 208 -15.67 -13.64 4.85
N THR A 209 -16.52 -13.68 5.88
CA THR A 209 -16.53 -14.75 6.90
C THR A 209 -16.99 -16.07 6.33
N VAL A 210 -18.13 -16.08 5.61
CA VAL A 210 -18.69 -17.27 4.99
C VAL A 210 -17.74 -17.83 3.93
N ASN A 211 -17.21 -16.97 3.06
CA ASN A 211 -16.27 -17.35 2.02
C ASN A 211 -14.96 -17.92 2.60
N ARG A 212 -14.43 -17.28 3.67
CA ARG A 212 -13.24 -17.82 4.40
C ARG A 212 -13.54 -19.19 5.00
N GLY A 213 -14.72 -19.36 5.61
CA GLY A 213 -15.14 -20.65 6.16
C GLY A 213 -15.23 -21.75 5.08
N LEU A 214 -15.82 -21.43 3.92
CA LEU A 214 -15.90 -22.35 2.79
C LEU A 214 -14.52 -22.72 2.26
N ARG A 215 -13.62 -21.73 2.10
CA ARG A 215 -12.23 -21.97 1.68
C ARG A 215 -11.50 -22.89 2.66
N THR A 216 -11.59 -22.61 3.97
CA THR A 216 -10.95 -23.44 5.01
C THR A 216 -11.48 -24.89 5.01
N LEU A 217 -12.77 -25.10 4.74
CA LEU A 217 -13.38 -26.44 4.67
C LEU A 217 -12.97 -27.22 3.42
N THR A 218 -12.54 -26.54 2.38
CA THR A 218 -12.15 -27.12 1.08
C THR A 218 -10.66 -27.02 0.79
N ASP A 219 -9.89 -26.55 1.75
CA ASP A 219 -8.44 -26.60 1.84
C ASP A 219 -8.06 -27.91 2.55
N PHE A 220 -7.84 -28.96 1.75
CA PHE A 220 -7.70 -30.33 2.27
C PHE A 220 -6.31 -30.61 2.84
N ASP A 221 -5.27 -29.96 2.32
CA ASP A 221 -3.88 -30.13 2.77
C ASP A 221 -3.41 -28.97 3.68
N ARG A 222 -4.26 -27.93 3.88
CA ARG A 222 -4.04 -26.81 4.80
C ARG A 222 -2.90 -25.88 4.40
N ASP A 223 -2.70 -25.71 3.11
CA ASP A 223 -1.74 -24.74 2.56
C ASP A 223 -2.28 -23.30 2.48
N GLY A 224 -3.58 -23.11 2.75
CA GLY A 224 -4.28 -21.82 2.72
C GLY A 224 -5.00 -21.58 1.39
N TYR A 225 -4.93 -22.50 0.44
CA TYR A 225 -5.61 -22.42 -0.86
C TYR A 225 -6.69 -23.50 -0.96
N SER A 226 -7.68 -23.21 -1.75
CA SER A 226 -8.83 -24.08 -1.94
C SER A 226 -9.06 -24.28 -3.42
N TRP A 227 -9.43 -25.48 -3.81
CA TRP A 227 -9.81 -25.76 -5.19
C TRP A 227 -11.05 -24.99 -5.67
N PHE A 228 -11.79 -24.35 -4.74
CA PHE A 228 -12.95 -23.49 -5.00
C PHE A 228 -12.62 -22.01 -5.11
N SER A 229 -11.40 -21.57 -4.94
CA SER A 229 -11.07 -20.16 -5.01
C SER A 229 -10.76 -19.69 -6.44
N ALA A 230 -10.77 -18.37 -6.68
CA ALA A 230 -10.30 -17.80 -7.94
C ALA A 230 -8.83 -18.15 -8.21
N GLN A 231 -8.01 -18.16 -7.15
CA GLN A 231 -6.70 -18.80 -7.12
C GLN A 231 -6.91 -20.28 -6.77
N ARG A 232 -7.14 -21.09 -7.79
CA ARG A 232 -7.37 -22.51 -7.57
C ARG A 232 -6.08 -23.19 -7.18
N ASP A 233 -6.16 -23.95 -6.09
CA ASP A 233 -5.15 -24.91 -5.74
C ASP A 233 -4.98 -25.96 -6.85
N PRO A 234 -3.80 -26.06 -7.49
CA PRO A 234 -3.54 -27.03 -8.54
C PRO A 234 -3.39 -28.44 -8.02
N ALA A 235 -3.11 -28.62 -6.72
CA ALA A 235 -2.82 -29.91 -6.10
C ALA A 235 -3.44 -30.04 -4.70
N PRO A 236 -4.78 -30.12 -4.54
CA PRO A 236 -5.53 -30.00 -3.29
C PRO A 236 -5.16 -30.97 -2.15
N PHE A 237 -4.19 -31.83 -2.33
CA PHE A 237 -3.67 -32.81 -1.37
C PHE A 237 -2.15 -32.77 -1.23
N ASP A 238 -1.48 -31.71 -1.79
CA ASP A 238 -0.04 -31.52 -1.73
C ASP A 238 0.30 -30.08 -1.30
N PRO A 239 0.55 -29.85 0.01
CA PRO A 239 0.74 -28.51 0.55
C PRO A 239 2.00 -27.79 0.04
N ALA A 240 2.83 -28.45 -0.77
CA ALA A 240 3.98 -27.81 -1.40
C ALA A 240 3.62 -27.14 -2.75
N ARG A 241 2.39 -27.39 -3.27
CA ARG A 241 1.96 -26.97 -4.60
C ARG A 241 0.70 -26.11 -4.53
N HIS A 242 0.87 -24.80 -4.52
CA HIS A 242 -0.21 -23.83 -4.44
C HIS A 242 0.15 -22.52 -5.18
N PRO A 243 -0.81 -21.64 -5.52
CA PRO A 243 -0.57 -20.47 -6.38
C PRO A 243 0.52 -19.48 -5.94
N LEU A 244 0.95 -19.50 -4.68
CA LEU A 244 2.08 -18.69 -4.20
C LEU A 244 3.23 -19.57 -3.67
N ALA A 245 3.26 -20.86 -4.01
CA ALA A 245 4.38 -21.73 -3.65
C ALA A 245 5.70 -21.15 -4.19
N LEU A 246 6.79 -21.45 -3.52
CA LEU A 246 8.10 -21.11 -4.04
C LEU A 246 8.56 -22.20 -4.98
N ASP A 247 8.68 -21.88 -6.25
CA ASP A 247 9.12 -22.81 -7.28
C ASP A 247 10.57 -23.24 -7.03
N ILE A 248 10.82 -24.56 -6.92
CA ILE A 248 12.14 -25.11 -6.59
C ILE A 248 12.94 -25.31 -7.89
N PRO A 249 14.06 -24.60 -8.09
CA PRO A 249 14.74 -24.60 -9.38
C PRO A 249 15.19 -25.98 -9.85
N GLY A 250 14.71 -26.39 -11.04
CA GLY A 250 15.21 -27.56 -11.75
C GLY A 250 14.81 -28.92 -11.18
N ASN A 251 13.75 -28.98 -10.37
CA ASN A 251 13.25 -30.23 -9.81
C ASN A 251 12.25 -30.95 -10.73
N GLY A 252 11.83 -30.33 -11.83
CA GLY A 252 10.86 -30.84 -12.80
C GLY A 252 9.41 -30.66 -12.38
N ILE A 253 9.14 -29.90 -11.29
CA ILE A 253 7.80 -29.62 -10.77
C ILE A 253 7.56 -28.11 -10.91
N ASP A 254 6.35 -27.74 -11.24
CA ASP A 254 5.81 -26.38 -11.21
C ASP A 254 4.99 -26.26 -9.92
N GLU A 255 5.58 -25.68 -8.87
CA GLU A 255 4.94 -25.62 -7.56
C GLU A 255 3.84 -24.55 -7.49
N ASP A 256 4.00 -23.42 -8.17
CA ASP A 256 3.05 -22.31 -8.12
C ASP A 256 2.03 -22.31 -9.26
N GLY A 257 2.22 -23.17 -10.27
CA GLY A 257 1.34 -23.27 -11.43
C GLY A 257 1.57 -22.20 -12.49
N PHE A 258 2.70 -21.49 -12.44
CA PHE A 258 3.06 -20.43 -13.38
C PHE A 258 4.44 -20.68 -14.01
N GLY A 259 4.53 -20.63 -15.32
CA GLY A 259 5.81 -20.64 -16.05
C GLY A 259 6.49 -22.00 -16.20
N GLY A 260 5.98 -23.03 -15.56
CA GLY A 260 6.64 -24.35 -15.46
C GLY A 260 7.83 -24.31 -14.48
N ASP A 261 8.54 -25.43 -14.34
CA ASP A 261 9.68 -25.58 -13.44
C ASP A 261 10.69 -24.43 -13.63
N PHE A 262 10.86 -23.64 -12.57
CA PHE A 262 11.79 -22.52 -12.58
C PHE A 262 13.23 -22.97 -12.73
N ARG A 263 13.99 -22.30 -13.57
CA ARG A 263 15.43 -22.54 -13.71
C ARG A 263 16.20 -21.28 -13.39
N PHE A 264 17.08 -21.38 -12.40
CA PHE A 264 17.90 -20.25 -12.01
C PHE A 264 18.92 -19.95 -13.12
N THR A 265 18.67 -18.91 -13.90
CA THR A 265 19.59 -18.44 -14.94
C THR A 265 20.30 -17.17 -14.46
N GLY A 266 21.61 -17.23 -14.31
CA GLY A 266 22.45 -16.13 -13.86
C GLY A 266 22.65 -16.10 -12.33
N GLY A 267 23.85 -15.70 -11.90
CA GLY A 267 24.18 -15.47 -10.50
C GLY A 267 23.73 -14.08 -10.02
N ALA A 268 23.79 -13.85 -8.72
CA ALA A 268 23.71 -12.51 -8.16
C ALA A 268 24.85 -11.65 -8.69
N GLU A 269 24.56 -10.43 -9.11
CA GLU A 269 25.63 -9.49 -9.46
C GLU A 269 26.50 -9.24 -8.22
N PRO A 270 27.87 -9.19 -8.38
CA PRO A 270 28.72 -8.89 -7.25
C PRO A 270 28.36 -7.54 -6.65
N ALA A 271 28.25 -7.50 -5.31
CA ALA A 271 27.93 -6.28 -4.59
C ALA A 271 28.94 -5.17 -4.96
N PRO A 272 28.48 -3.97 -5.29
CA PRO A 272 29.38 -2.86 -5.59
C PRO A 272 30.20 -2.50 -4.36
N VAL A 273 31.51 -2.40 -4.54
CA VAL A 273 32.48 -2.02 -3.49
C VAL A 273 32.87 -0.57 -3.70
N LEU A 274 32.73 0.26 -2.66
CA LEU A 274 33.17 1.66 -2.70
C LEU A 274 34.70 1.74 -2.64
N LYS A 275 35.29 2.36 -3.68
CA LYS A 275 36.72 2.66 -3.75
C LYS A 275 36.88 4.17 -3.76
N LEU A 276 37.28 4.76 -2.63
CA LEU A 276 37.43 6.20 -2.55
C LEU A 276 38.68 6.69 -3.33
N PRO A 277 38.54 7.70 -4.20
CA PRO A 277 39.68 8.38 -4.80
C PRO A 277 40.42 9.20 -3.74
N ALA A 278 41.63 9.67 -4.04
CA ALA A 278 42.44 10.49 -3.14
C ALA A 278 41.74 11.78 -2.68
N ARG A 279 40.81 12.28 -3.47
CA ARG A 279 39.92 13.40 -3.13
C ARG A 279 38.48 12.96 -3.26
N PRO A 280 37.87 12.39 -2.21
CA PRO A 280 36.50 11.92 -2.25
C PRO A 280 35.51 13.06 -2.51
N ARG A 281 34.49 12.78 -3.32
CA ARG A 281 33.36 13.70 -3.57
C ARG A 281 32.39 13.68 -2.38
N HIS A 282 31.68 14.78 -2.19
CA HIS A 282 30.47 14.79 -1.36
C HIS A 282 29.33 14.11 -2.11
N LEU A 283 28.33 13.66 -1.38
CA LEU A 283 27.08 13.10 -1.91
C LEU A 283 25.89 13.87 -1.33
N VAL A 284 24.96 14.27 -2.18
CA VAL A 284 23.65 14.76 -1.80
C VAL A 284 22.59 13.92 -2.49
N VAL A 285 21.76 13.24 -1.72
CA VAL A 285 20.60 12.51 -2.22
C VAL A 285 19.35 13.28 -1.81
N ILE A 286 18.54 13.68 -2.78
CA ILE A 286 17.27 14.36 -2.58
C ILE A 286 16.16 13.43 -3.06
N VAL A 287 15.30 13.00 -2.13
CA VAL A 287 14.09 12.24 -2.44
C VAL A 287 12.90 13.19 -2.38
N LEU A 288 12.13 13.19 -3.44
CA LEU A 288 10.88 13.95 -3.59
C LEU A 288 9.73 12.98 -3.43
N GLU A 289 8.97 13.11 -2.36
CA GLU A 289 7.85 12.24 -2.03
C GLU A 289 6.74 12.33 -3.07
N SER A 290 6.20 11.19 -3.49
CA SER A 290 5.08 11.08 -4.46
C SER A 290 5.32 11.82 -5.78
N PHE A 291 6.59 11.91 -6.25
CA PHE A 291 6.97 12.81 -7.33
C PHE A 291 7.02 12.09 -8.68
N ARG A 292 6.10 12.43 -9.56
CA ARG A 292 5.95 11.82 -10.89
C ARG A 292 7.12 12.09 -11.83
N GLY A 293 7.57 11.05 -12.53
CA GLY A 293 8.66 11.16 -13.51
C GLY A 293 8.30 12.02 -14.75
N ASP A 294 7.01 12.23 -15.03
CA ASP A 294 6.55 13.09 -16.13
C ASP A 294 6.45 14.58 -15.77
N ALA A 295 6.84 14.95 -14.56
CA ALA A 295 7.00 16.36 -14.16
C ALA A 295 8.17 17.03 -14.90
N ILE A 296 9.21 16.27 -15.26
CA ILE A 296 10.37 16.77 -15.97
C ILE A 296 9.98 17.16 -17.41
N GLY A 297 10.19 18.44 -17.75
CA GLY A 297 9.79 19.00 -19.04
C GLY A 297 8.32 19.39 -19.15
N ARG A 298 7.50 19.14 -18.12
CA ARG A 298 6.08 19.52 -18.11
C ARG A 298 5.90 21.01 -18.02
N THR A 299 4.85 21.49 -18.72
CA THR A 299 4.38 22.90 -18.63
C THR A 299 2.92 22.91 -18.22
N VAL A 300 2.55 23.87 -17.36
CA VAL A 300 1.16 24.14 -16.95
C VAL A 300 0.88 25.62 -17.18
N ALA A 301 -0.15 25.93 -17.95
CA ALA A 301 -0.49 27.30 -18.34
C ALA A 301 0.71 28.10 -18.89
N GLY A 302 1.54 27.47 -19.74
CA GLY A 302 2.73 28.07 -20.34
C GLY A 302 3.95 28.23 -19.42
N ARG A 303 3.86 27.80 -18.16
CA ARG A 303 4.97 27.84 -17.21
C ARG A 303 5.58 26.46 -17.00
N PRO A 304 6.92 26.31 -17.02
CA PRO A 304 7.55 25.05 -16.70
C PRO A 304 7.31 24.70 -15.24
N VAL A 305 6.93 23.45 -14.97
CA VAL A 305 6.71 22.94 -13.60
C VAL A 305 8.05 22.79 -12.87
N THR A 306 9.07 22.28 -13.56
CA THR A 306 10.35 21.90 -12.94
C THR A 306 11.56 22.58 -13.61
N PRO A 307 11.66 23.95 -13.61
CA PRO A 307 12.76 24.63 -14.30
C PRO A 307 14.16 24.28 -13.75
N ASN A 308 14.31 24.07 -12.44
CA ASN A 308 15.60 23.74 -11.81
C ASN A 308 16.02 22.30 -12.12
N LEU A 309 15.09 21.34 -12.01
CA LEU A 309 15.34 19.95 -12.38
C LEU A 309 15.60 19.81 -13.88
N ASN A 310 14.90 20.58 -14.72
CA ASN A 310 15.17 20.64 -16.15
C ASN A 310 16.56 21.16 -16.45
N ALA A 311 17.06 22.14 -15.70
CA ALA A 311 18.44 22.63 -15.82
C ALA A 311 19.45 21.57 -15.40
N LEU A 312 19.24 20.95 -14.22
CA LEU A 312 20.10 19.89 -13.71
C LEU A 312 20.13 18.66 -14.66
N ALA A 313 18.99 18.33 -15.28
CA ALA A 313 18.87 17.25 -16.26
C ALA A 313 19.64 17.53 -17.58
N ARG A 314 19.76 18.81 -17.97
CA ARG A 314 20.56 19.22 -19.14
C ARG A 314 22.06 19.27 -18.86
N GLU A 315 22.43 19.71 -17.66
CA GLU A 315 23.84 19.85 -17.22
C GLU A 315 24.44 18.51 -16.81
N GLY A 316 23.63 17.60 -16.28
CA GLY A 316 24.02 16.29 -15.76
C GLY A 316 23.52 15.13 -16.61
N THR A 317 23.15 14.04 -15.94
CA THR A 317 22.55 12.87 -16.54
C THR A 317 21.11 12.72 -16.10
N TRP A 318 20.16 12.65 -17.03
CA TRP A 318 18.76 12.32 -16.78
C TRP A 318 18.45 10.92 -17.31
N VAL A 319 18.12 10.02 -16.38
CA VAL A 319 17.66 8.68 -16.72
C VAL A 319 16.11 8.75 -16.90
N ARG A 320 15.67 8.63 -18.15
CA ARG A 320 14.24 8.79 -18.51
C ARG A 320 13.39 7.63 -18.05
N GLU A 321 13.97 6.45 -17.92
CA GLU A 321 13.33 5.19 -17.58
C GLU A 321 13.81 4.71 -16.21
N ALA A 322 13.38 5.46 -15.18
CA ALA A 322 13.62 5.10 -13.79
C ALA A 322 12.28 4.80 -13.11
N TYR A 323 12.23 3.71 -12.34
CA TYR A 323 10.98 3.18 -11.80
C TYR A 323 11.12 2.75 -10.33
N SER A 324 10.08 3.04 -9.56
CA SER A 324 9.88 2.40 -8.26
C SER A 324 9.47 0.94 -8.46
N HIS A 325 9.91 0.09 -7.55
CA HIS A 325 9.51 -1.32 -7.52
C HIS A 325 8.11 -1.52 -6.95
N VAL A 326 7.68 -0.56 -6.14
CA VAL A 326 6.37 -0.50 -5.48
C VAL A 326 5.83 0.93 -5.55
N GLY A 327 4.52 1.10 -5.40
CA GLY A 327 3.92 2.44 -5.42
C GLY A 327 3.79 3.06 -4.03
N PHE A 328 4.70 2.82 -3.06
CA PHE A 328 4.58 3.37 -1.71
C PHE A 328 5.94 3.57 -1.01
N THR A 329 5.98 4.56 -0.13
CA THR A 329 7.18 5.15 0.47
C THR A 329 8.05 4.17 1.24
N THR A 330 7.45 3.36 2.12
CA THR A 330 8.24 2.57 3.09
C THR A 330 9.19 1.57 2.44
N GLN A 331 8.74 0.88 1.40
CA GLN A 331 9.58 -0.06 0.67
C GLN A 331 10.50 0.63 -0.34
N SER A 332 10.00 1.71 -0.98
CA SER A 332 10.81 2.54 -1.90
C SER A 332 12.03 3.13 -1.20
N GLY A 333 11.85 3.72 -0.01
CA GLY A 333 12.95 4.25 0.79
C GLY A 333 13.97 3.18 1.17
N LYS A 334 13.51 1.99 1.57
CA LYS A 334 14.41 0.87 1.86
C LYS A 334 15.19 0.44 0.62
N SER A 335 14.53 0.34 -0.54
CA SER A 335 15.16 -0.07 -1.81
C SER A 335 16.20 0.92 -2.30
N ILE A 336 15.93 2.22 -2.25
CA ILE A 336 16.85 3.31 -2.64
C ILE A 336 18.19 3.16 -1.91
N PHE A 337 18.16 2.96 -0.61
CA PHE A 337 19.37 2.95 0.21
C PHE A 337 19.95 1.55 0.41
N GLY A 338 19.12 0.51 0.45
CA GLY A 338 19.56 -0.86 0.68
C GLY A 338 20.10 -1.57 -0.56
N GLY A 339 19.66 -1.14 -1.75
CA GLY A 339 20.10 -1.75 -3.02
C GLY A 339 19.51 -3.13 -3.30
N ALA A 340 18.34 -3.42 -2.74
CA ALA A 340 17.57 -4.65 -2.96
C ALA A 340 16.07 -4.33 -3.00
N LEU A 341 15.23 -5.25 -3.49
CA LEU A 341 13.77 -5.07 -3.48
C LEU A 341 13.23 -5.01 -2.05
N GLU A 342 13.64 -5.93 -1.20
CA GLU A 342 13.29 -5.99 0.23
C GLU A 342 14.58 -6.13 1.06
N PRO A 343 15.28 -5.02 1.35
CA PRO A 343 16.51 -5.06 2.15
C PRO A 343 16.25 -5.63 3.55
N LYS A 344 17.11 -6.53 3.99
CA LYS A 344 17.07 -7.08 5.34
C LYS A 344 17.61 -6.05 6.35
N GLN A 345 17.03 -6.01 7.53
CA GLN A 345 17.56 -5.23 8.65
C GLN A 345 19.01 -5.62 8.94
N GLY A 346 19.89 -4.63 9.10
CA GLY A 346 21.32 -4.87 9.30
C GLY A 346 22.10 -5.23 8.03
N GLY A 347 21.42 -5.43 6.89
CA GLY A 347 22.06 -5.72 5.60
C GLY A 347 22.84 -4.53 5.03
N PRO A 348 23.45 -4.70 3.83
CA PRO A 348 24.17 -3.62 3.16
C PRO A 348 23.28 -2.41 2.93
N SER A 349 23.82 -1.19 3.09
CA SER A 349 23.11 0.04 2.77
C SER A 349 24.07 1.19 2.48
N LEU A 350 23.61 2.17 1.72
CA LEU A 350 24.39 3.36 1.40
C LEU A 350 24.85 4.11 2.67
N PHE A 351 24.01 4.15 3.71
CA PHE A 351 24.37 4.76 4.99
C PHE A 351 25.54 4.05 5.66
N ARG A 352 25.49 2.72 5.73
CA ARG A 352 26.56 1.91 6.35
C ARG A 352 27.84 1.95 5.54
N ASP A 353 27.75 1.88 4.20
CA ASP A 353 28.89 1.94 3.31
C ASP A 353 29.66 3.27 3.46
N LEU A 354 28.92 4.38 3.44
CA LEU A 354 29.53 5.72 3.53
C LEU A 354 30.02 6.03 4.95
N LYS A 355 29.33 5.53 5.99
CA LYS A 355 29.86 5.66 7.38
C LYS A 355 31.17 4.90 7.55
N ALA A 356 31.24 3.66 7.06
CA ALA A 356 32.46 2.85 7.07
C ALA A 356 33.60 3.50 6.27
N ALA A 357 33.26 4.23 5.20
CA ALA A 357 34.19 5.00 4.40
C ALA A 357 34.59 6.38 5.00
N GLY A 358 34.13 6.69 6.22
CA GLY A 358 34.51 7.90 6.94
C GLY A 358 33.73 9.17 6.55
N TYR A 359 32.62 9.05 5.83
CA TYR A 359 31.78 10.21 5.53
C TYR A 359 31.13 10.79 6.80
N ARG A 360 30.98 12.10 6.83
CA ARG A 360 30.04 12.78 7.73
C ARG A 360 28.64 12.63 7.12
N ILE A 361 27.66 12.19 7.91
CA ILE A 361 26.31 11.90 7.42
C ILE A 361 25.30 12.82 8.08
N GLY A 362 24.56 13.57 7.27
CA GLY A 362 23.45 14.42 7.69
C GLY A 362 22.13 13.97 7.05
N VAL A 363 21.12 13.82 7.87
CA VAL A 363 19.73 13.53 7.49
C VAL A 363 18.86 14.72 7.83
N PHE A 364 18.18 15.28 6.85
CA PHE A 364 17.24 16.38 6.99
C PHE A 364 15.96 16.05 6.23
N SER A 365 14.91 15.72 6.96
CA SER A 365 13.70 15.16 6.37
C SER A 365 12.44 15.93 6.78
N ALA A 366 11.58 16.17 5.81
CA ALA A 366 10.23 16.69 6.05
C ALA A 366 9.24 15.59 6.47
N ALA A 367 9.65 14.31 6.53
CA ALA A 367 8.89 13.17 7.02
C ALA A 367 9.53 12.54 8.26
N PRO A 368 8.80 11.73 9.05
CA PRO A 368 9.39 10.89 10.09
C PRO A 368 10.07 9.66 9.45
N GLU A 369 11.40 9.61 9.49
CA GLU A 369 12.18 8.56 8.80
C GLU A 369 12.12 7.18 9.49
N ASP A 370 11.63 7.09 10.71
CA ASP A 370 11.37 5.82 11.39
C ASP A 370 10.06 5.17 10.93
N PHE A 371 9.24 5.90 10.15
CA PHE A 371 8.00 5.37 9.59
C PHE A 371 8.24 4.11 8.74
N GLY A 372 7.46 3.05 9.02
CA GLY A 372 7.59 1.76 8.33
C GLY A 372 8.96 1.07 8.53
N GLY A 373 9.77 1.49 9.52
CA GLY A 373 11.06 0.89 9.81
C GLY A 373 12.16 1.19 8.77
N ILE A 374 12.03 2.28 7.99
CA ILE A 374 13.02 2.66 6.97
C ILE A 374 14.37 2.89 7.62
N SER A 375 14.41 3.83 8.58
CA SER A 375 15.65 4.25 9.27
C SER A 375 16.40 3.07 9.90
N GLU A 376 15.69 2.15 10.55
CA GLU A 376 16.27 0.98 11.19
C GLU A 376 16.82 -0.02 10.15
N THR A 377 16.02 -0.32 9.10
CA THR A 377 16.41 -1.28 8.06
C THR A 377 17.72 -0.88 7.39
N VAL A 378 17.84 0.38 6.97
CA VAL A 378 19.02 0.86 6.23
C VAL A 378 20.12 1.43 7.14
N GLY A 379 19.90 1.46 8.46
CA GLY A 379 20.86 2.00 9.42
C GLY A 379 21.04 3.51 9.31
N MET A 380 20.01 4.24 8.94
CA MET A 380 20.04 5.68 8.71
C MET A 380 20.39 6.42 10.00
N ARG A 381 19.59 6.24 11.07
CA ARG A 381 19.79 6.90 12.37
C ARG A 381 21.10 6.48 13.03
N SER A 382 21.45 5.19 12.97
CA SER A 382 22.67 4.67 13.59
C SER A 382 23.96 5.12 12.90
N SER A 383 23.88 5.53 11.61
CA SER A 383 25.03 6.03 10.83
C SER A 383 25.12 7.55 10.82
N ALA A 384 24.02 8.28 11.08
CA ALA A 384 23.97 9.73 10.98
C ALA A 384 24.79 10.41 12.09
N ASP A 385 25.54 11.46 11.70
CA ASP A 385 26.17 12.43 12.63
C ASP A 385 25.20 13.56 12.96
N LEU A 386 24.25 13.85 12.05
CA LEU A 386 23.16 14.80 12.21
C LEU A 386 21.87 14.13 11.74
N PHE A 387 20.84 14.14 12.56
CA PHE A 387 19.54 13.53 12.24
C PHE A 387 18.42 14.47 12.69
N VAL A 388 17.79 15.10 11.72
CA VAL A 388 16.68 16.06 11.92
C VAL A 388 15.55 15.65 10.98
N ASP A 389 14.46 15.14 11.53
CA ASP A 389 13.27 14.71 10.81
C ASP A 389 12.00 15.38 11.34
N ALA A 390 10.86 15.10 10.72
CA ALA A 390 9.59 15.69 11.11
C ALA A 390 9.18 15.34 12.55
N GLU A 391 9.61 14.22 13.10
CA GLU A 391 9.29 13.86 14.48
C GLU A 391 10.05 14.76 15.48
N ALA A 392 11.31 15.06 15.18
CA ALA A 392 12.12 15.99 15.97
C ALA A 392 11.54 17.42 15.96
N LEU A 393 10.86 17.79 14.89
CA LEU A 393 10.30 19.14 14.65
C LEU A 393 8.76 19.14 14.58
N LYS A 394 8.09 18.19 15.20
CA LYS A 394 6.61 17.99 15.13
C LYS A 394 5.78 19.22 15.53
N ALA A 395 6.34 20.14 16.30
CA ALA A 395 5.69 21.40 16.64
C ALA A 395 5.51 22.35 15.44
N GLU A 396 6.32 22.17 14.37
CA GLU A 396 6.32 22.95 13.15
C GLU A 396 5.64 22.23 11.96
N ARG A 397 4.83 21.22 12.25
CA ARG A 397 4.11 20.44 11.20
C ARG A 397 3.27 21.32 10.29
N ALA A 398 3.26 21.00 9.01
CA ALA A 398 2.52 21.72 7.98
C ALA A 398 0.99 21.50 8.06
N HIS A 399 0.57 20.38 8.65
CA HIS A 399 -0.83 20.00 8.83
C HIS A 399 -1.09 19.57 10.26
N GLU A 400 -2.28 19.87 10.78
CA GLU A 400 -2.79 19.19 11.97
C GLU A 400 -3.16 17.75 11.58
N SER A 401 -2.36 16.81 12.01
CA SER A 401 -2.57 15.40 11.78
C SER A 401 -2.29 14.62 13.05
N ALA A 402 -3.17 13.68 13.37
CA ALA A 402 -3.02 12.78 14.50
C ALA A 402 -2.10 11.58 14.21
N SER A 403 -1.79 11.28 12.93
CA SER A 403 -0.99 10.12 12.55
C SER A 403 0.42 10.50 12.11
N LEU A 404 1.42 9.68 12.50
CA LEU A 404 2.81 9.85 12.06
C LEU A 404 2.97 9.75 10.53
N GLY A 405 2.17 8.92 9.86
CA GLY A 405 2.23 8.75 8.41
C GLY A 405 1.77 9.97 7.61
N SER A 406 1.11 10.94 8.25
CA SER A 406 0.75 12.23 7.65
C SER A 406 1.47 13.42 8.29
N LEU A 407 2.43 13.17 9.18
CA LEU A 407 3.29 14.21 9.74
C LEU A 407 4.26 14.67 8.66
N ALA A 408 4.09 15.89 8.19
CA ALA A 408 4.96 16.52 7.20
C ALA A 408 5.35 17.94 7.65
N LEU A 409 6.57 18.34 7.30
CA LEU A 409 7.06 19.70 7.44
C LEU A 409 7.06 20.41 6.08
N ASP A 410 6.94 21.72 6.09
CA ASP A 410 7.27 22.56 4.93
C ASP A 410 8.77 22.41 4.60
N GLY A 411 9.12 22.19 3.34
CA GLY A 411 10.50 22.01 2.90
C GLY A 411 11.44 23.19 3.20
N ARG A 412 10.91 24.41 3.43
CA ARG A 412 11.69 25.54 3.93
C ARG A 412 12.29 25.29 5.32
N ILE A 413 11.62 24.49 6.13
CA ILE A 413 12.13 24.07 7.44
C ILE A 413 13.35 23.17 7.26
N VAL A 414 13.28 22.22 6.31
CA VAL A 414 14.42 21.36 5.94
C VAL A 414 15.62 22.21 5.48
N LEU A 415 15.38 23.21 4.62
CA LEU A 415 16.43 24.15 4.20
C LEU A 415 16.99 24.96 5.36
N ARG A 416 16.14 25.44 6.27
CA ARG A 416 16.58 26.19 7.46
C ARG A 416 17.48 25.34 8.35
N GLU A 417 17.13 24.08 8.57
CA GLU A 417 17.97 23.18 9.38
C GLU A 417 19.29 22.85 8.67
N LEU A 418 19.25 22.64 7.35
CA LEU A 418 20.48 22.54 6.56
C LEU A 418 21.36 23.79 6.74
N ASP A 419 20.77 24.99 6.73
CA ASP A 419 21.46 26.26 6.94
C ASP A 419 22.09 26.39 8.31
N ARG A 420 21.50 25.84 9.35
CA ARG A 420 22.05 25.84 10.71
C ARG A 420 23.32 25.03 10.85
N HIS A 421 23.40 23.92 10.11
CA HIS A 421 24.46 22.91 10.25
C HIS A 421 25.56 22.98 9.20
N PHE A 422 25.28 23.62 8.04
CA PHE A 422 26.20 23.76 6.92
C PHE A 422 26.27 25.23 6.50
N ARG A 423 27.00 26.04 7.26
CA ARG A 423 27.06 27.52 7.11
C ARG A 423 28.02 27.95 6.03
N GLY A 424 29.08 27.21 5.77
CA GLY A 424 30.12 27.55 4.83
C GLY A 424 31.01 26.38 4.41
N ALA A 425 32.05 26.69 3.61
CA ALA A 425 32.94 25.70 3.07
C ALA A 425 33.67 24.82 4.12
N ALA A 426 33.91 25.38 5.32
CA ALA A 426 34.56 24.64 6.41
C ALA A 426 33.74 23.42 6.90
N ASP A 427 32.42 23.49 6.81
CA ASP A 427 31.54 22.38 7.20
C ASP A 427 31.66 21.15 6.28
N TRP A 428 32.28 21.34 5.10
CA TRP A 428 32.57 20.33 4.09
C TRP A 428 34.03 19.86 4.05
N ALA A 429 34.77 20.06 5.14
CA ALA A 429 36.17 19.65 5.21
C ALA A 429 36.34 18.12 5.11
N ARG A 430 35.35 17.35 5.56
CA ARG A 430 35.30 15.90 5.40
C ARG A 430 34.37 15.53 4.24
N PRO A 431 34.59 14.38 3.56
CA PRO A 431 33.57 13.83 2.67
C PRO A 431 32.22 13.74 3.41
N THR A 432 31.17 14.26 2.78
CA THR A 432 29.89 14.43 3.45
C THR A 432 28.79 13.80 2.59
N PHE A 433 27.92 13.05 3.22
CA PHE A 433 26.67 12.55 2.66
C PHE A 433 25.50 13.28 3.29
N LEU A 434 24.71 13.96 2.48
CA LEU A 434 23.44 14.56 2.89
C LEU A 434 22.28 13.81 2.26
N TYR A 435 21.35 13.40 3.06
CA TYR A 435 20.04 12.94 2.64
C TYR A 435 19.00 14.02 2.96
N LEU A 436 18.25 14.42 1.95
CA LEU A 436 17.15 15.39 2.04
C LEU A 436 15.88 14.73 1.55
N ASN A 437 14.81 14.76 2.37
CA ASN A 437 13.47 14.30 1.99
C ASN A 437 12.51 15.50 1.95
N ILE A 438 11.82 15.68 0.81
CA ILE A 438 10.92 16.79 0.51
C ILE A 438 9.52 16.23 0.28
N GLN A 439 8.53 16.68 1.07
CA GLN A 439 7.19 16.09 1.17
C GLN A 439 6.09 16.88 0.43
N GLU A 440 6.43 17.91 -0.34
CA GLU A 440 5.45 18.85 -0.89
C GLU A 440 4.41 18.23 -1.81
N ALA A 441 4.80 17.20 -2.59
CA ALA A 441 3.91 16.52 -3.51
C ALA A 441 3.11 15.38 -2.88
N HIS A 442 3.27 15.11 -1.58
CA HIS A 442 2.44 14.17 -0.84
C HIS A 442 1.02 14.71 -0.63
N PHE A 443 0.04 13.83 -0.59
CA PHE A 443 -1.34 14.19 -0.28
C PHE A 443 -1.44 14.97 1.05
N PRO A 444 -2.19 16.07 1.13
CA PRO A 444 -3.19 16.61 0.21
C PRO A 444 -2.65 17.62 -0.83
N TYR A 445 -1.39 17.58 -1.20
CA TYR A 445 -0.71 18.39 -2.23
C TYR A 445 -0.66 19.88 -1.96
N SER A 446 -1.12 20.35 -0.83
CA SER A 446 -1.06 21.75 -0.42
C SER A 446 -1.17 21.89 1.10
N HIS A 447 -0.57 22.95 1.62
CA HIS A 447 -0.69 23.39 3.00
C HIS A 447 -0.92 24.92 3.03
N PRO A 448 -1.37 25.50 4.17
CA PRO A 448 -1.75 26.93 4.23
C PRO A 448 -0.69 27.90 3.71
N ASP A 449 0.58 27.64 4.02
CA ASP A 449 1.70 28.53 3.71
C ASP A 449 2.43 28.17 2.40
N MET A 450 1.88 27.24 1.62
CA MET A 450 2.49 26.79 0.36
C MET A 450 2.54 27.94 -0.66
N PRO A 451 3.72 28.28 -1.23
CA PRO A 451 3.83 29.27 -2.29
C PRO A 451 3.10 28.86 -3.58
N ARG A 452 2.64 29.84 -4.33
CA ARG A 452 2.01 29.63 -5.63
C ARG A 452 3.01 29.87 -6.75
N PHE A 453 3.48 28.80 -7.37
CA PHE A 453 4.38 28.83 -8.52
C PHE A 453 3.61 28.83 -9.84
N LEU A 454 2.45 28.16 -9.85
CA LEU A 454 1.58 28.04 -11.01
C LEU A 454 0.30 28.85 -10.83
N PRO A 455 -0.32 29.36 -11.92
CA PRO A 455 -1.53 30.17 -11.81
C PRO A 455 -2.74 29.33 -11.41
N GLY A 456 -3.64 29.96 -10.65
CA GLY A 456 -4.91 29.39 -10.22
C GLY A 456 -4.99 29.11 -8.73
N ARG A 457 -6.19 28.73 -8.28
CA ARG A 457 -6.47 28.36 -6.89
C ARG A 457 -6.05 26.93 -6.62
N LEU A 458 -5.46 26.67 -5.46
CA LEU A 458 -5.15 25.34 -4.97
C LEU A 458 -6.37 24.74 -4.29
N ALA A 459 -6.56 23.43 -4.42
CA ALA A 459 -7.61 22.69 -3.74
C ALA A 459 -7.35 22.64 -2.24
N LYS A 460 -8.40 22.81 -1.44
CA LYS A 460 -8.38 22.42 -0.04
C LYS A 460 -8.56 20.91 0.07
N ARG A 461 -8.11 20.30 1.16
CA ARG A 461 -8.27 18.86 1.40
C ARG A 461 -9.72 18.36 1.18
N SER A 462 -10.71 19.13 1.63
CA SER A 462 -12.14 18.81 1.48
C SER A 462 -12.68 18.93 0.05
N GLU A 463 -11.91 19.51 -0.86
CA GLU A 463 -12.27 19.69 -2.29
C GLU A 463 -11.58 18.66 -3.19
N ILE A 464 -10.77 17.78 -2.61
CA ILE A 464 -10.05 16.75 -3.36
C ILE A 464 -11.01 15.59 -3.64
N GLU A 465 -11.61 15.61 -4.83
CA GLU A 465 -12.55 14.62 -5.34
C GLU A 465 -12.50 14.57 -6.88
N ALA A 466 -13.05 13.52 -7.48
CA ALA A 466 -13.00 13.32 -8.93
C ALA A 466 -13.69 14.46 -9.71
N ALA A 467 -14.79 15.03 -9.16
CA ALA A 467 -15.48 16.16 -9.77
C ALA A 467 -14.59 17.41 -9.91
N ASN A 468 -13.60 17.54 -9.03
CA ASN A 468 -12.65 18.66 -9.00
C ASN A 468 -11.29 18.29 -9.62
N ARG A 469 -11.19 17.23 -10.43
CA ARG A 469 -9.95 16.68 -10.99
C ARG A 469 -8.99 17.76 -11.50
N ALA A 470 -9.45 18.65 -12.38
CA ALA A 470 -8.59 19.70 -12.96
C ALA A 470 -7.95 20.64 -11.90
N MET A 471 -8.64 20.88 -10.78
CA MET A 471 -8.13 21.66 -9.68
C MET A 471 -7.14 20.85 -8.84
N VAL A 472 -7.41 19.57 -8.62
CA VAL A 472 -6.51 18.65 -7.91
C VAL A 472 -5.20 18.48 -8.68
N GLU A 473 -5.26 18.22 -9.99
CA GLU A 473 -4.08 18.16 -10.86
C GLU A 473 -3.24 19.44 -10.79
N ARG A 474 -3.89 20.60 -10.86
CA ARG A 474 -3.19 21.90 -10.73
C ARG A 474 -2.52 22.05 -9.38
N THR A 475 -3.17 21.60 -8.31
CA THR A 475 -2.63 21.64 -6.95
C THR A 475 -1.39 20.77 -6.85
N TYR A 476 -1.45 19.55 -7.35
CA TYR A 476 -0.32 18.65 -7.41
C TYR A 476 0.85 19.23 -8.24
N TRP A 477 0.58 19.78 -9.42
CA TRP A 477 1.67 20.39 -10.22
C TRP A 477 2.27 21.63 -9.56
N ASN A 478 1.49 22.38 -8.77
CA ASN A 478 2.05 23.48 -7.97
C ASN A 478 2.96 22.96 -6.86
N SER A 479 2.60 21.87 -6.20
CA SER A 479 3.47 21.26 -5.17
C SER A 479 4.74 20.66 -5.78
N ALA A 480 4.66 20.07 -6.97
CA ALA A 480 5.83 19.64 -7.73
C ALA A 480 6.75 20.82 -8.10
N ALA A 481 6.17 21.96 -8.49
CA ALA A 481 6.94 23.18 -8.78
C ALA A 481 7.59 23.76 -7.50
N TYR A 482 6.94 23.60 -6.36
CA TYR A 482 7.53 23.99 -5.08
C TYR A 482 8.69 23.06 -4.69
N SER A 483 8.55 21.75 -4.85
CA SER A 483 9.64 20.79 -4.66
C SER A 483 10.84 21.12 -5.57
N ASP A 484 10.60 21.46 -6.83
CA ASP A 484 11.64 21.90 -7.78
C ASP A 484 12.37 23.16 -7.30
N TRP A 485 11.63 24.15 -6.79
CA TRP A 485 12.21 25.36 -6.22
C TRP A 485 13.11 25.04 -5.02
N LEU A 486 12.69 24.14 -4.13
CA LEU A 486 13.50 23.72 -2.98
C LEU A 486 14.80 23.05 -3.43
N VAL A 487 14.75 22.16 -4.44
CA VAL A 487 15.94 21.57 -5.05
C VAL A 487 16.86 22.65 -5.62
N GLY A 488 16.29 23.64 -6.33
CA GLY A 488 17.04 24.79 -6.85
C GLY A 488 17.76 25.57 -5.74
N ARG A 489 17.14 25.72 -4.56
CA ARG A 489 17.76 26.37 -3.39
C ARG A 489 18.92 25.55 -2.84
N VAL A 490 18.80 24.23 -2.78
CA VAL A 490 19.91 23.34 -2.37
C VAL A 490 21.10 23.49 -3.34
N VAL A 491 20.84 23.39 -4.65
CA VAL A 491 21.90 23.55 -5.67
C VAL A 491 22.59 24.91 -5.59
N ALA A 492 21.80 26.01 -5.50
CA ALA A 492 22.33 27.34 -5.36
C ALA A 492 23.22 27.48 -4.12
N ARG A 493 22.84 26.86 -3.00
CA ARG A 493 23.62 26.82 -1.78
C ARG A 493 24.96 26.14 -1.95
N LEU A 494 24.98 24.94 -2.54
CA LEU A 494 26.22 24.20 -2.81
C LEU A 494 27.17 25.00 -3.69
N LYS A 495 26.63 25.73 -4.69
CA LYS A 495 27.39 26.65 -5.54
C LYS A 495 27.95 27.83 -4.73
N ALA A 496 27.14 28.47 -3.90
CA ALA A 496 27.55 29.58 -3.05
C ALA A 496 28.65 29.22 -2.02
N GLN A 497 28.62 27.98 -1.54
CA GLN A 497 29.63 27.41 -0.63
C GLN A 497 30.88 26.88 -1.35
N GLY A 498 30.93 26.92 -2.68
CA GLY A 498 32.07 26.45 -3.48
C GLY A 498 32.31 24.94 -3.46
N VAL A 499 31.27 24.16 -3.13
CA VAL A 499 31.38 22.69 -3.02
C VAL A 499 30.64 21.93 -4.13
N TYR A 500 29.88 22.62 -4.97
CA TYR A 500 29.05 22.03 -6.02
C TYR A 500 29.84 21.09 -6.95
N ASP A 501 30.97 21.54 -7.47
CA ASP A 501 31.78 20.77 -8.44
C ASP A 501 32.41 19.50 -7.84
N ARG A 502 32.46 19.41 -6.51
CA ARG A 502 32.93 18.24 -5.77
C ARG A 502 31.79 17.41 -5.17
N THR A 503 30.57 17.69 -5.55
CA THR A 503 29.38 17.02 -5.01
C THR A 503 28.69 16.25 -6.11
N LEU A 504 28.47 14.95 -5.89
CA LEU A 504 27.52 14.17 -6.67
C LEU A 504 26.13 14.42 -6.08
N ILE A 505 25.22 14.95 -6.88
CA ILE A 505 23.82 15.15 -6.50
C ILE A 505 23.00 14.11 -7.23
N LEU A 506 22.16 13.38 -6.49
CA LEU A 506 21.13 12.49 -7.01
C LEU A 506 19.77 13.05 -6.59
N VAL A 507 18.88 13.32 -7.54
CA VAL A 507 17.48 13.70 -7.28
C VAL A 507 16.58 12.62 -7.86
N THR A 508 15.64 12.14 -7.04
CA THR A 508 14.68 11.11 -7.43
C THR A 508 13.33 11.31 -6.74
N GLY A 509 12.29 10.62 -7.23
CA GLY A 509 11.09 10.35 -6.45
C GLY A 509 11.19 8.95 -5.81
N ASP A 510 10.44 8.72 -4.75
CA ASP A 510 10.29 7.38 -4.17
C ASP A 510 9.24 6.56 -4.92
N HIS A 511 8.15 7.20 -5.33
CA HIS A 511 7.12 6.74 -6.26
C HIS A 511 6.43 7.94 -6.91
N GLY A 512 5.49 7.67 -7.80
CA GLY A 512 4.64 8.67 -8.41
C GLY A 512 3.26 8.75 -7.74
N GLU A 513 2.30 9.35 -8.45
CA GLU A 513 0.96 9.65 -7.95
C GLU A 513 -0.06 9.63 -9.08
N ALA A 514 -1.11 8.84 -8.97
CA ALA A 514 -2.24 8.92 -9.89
C ALA A 514 -3.13 10.12 -9.53
N LEU A 515 -3.55 10.87 -10.54
CA LEU A 515 -4.40 12.05 -10.42
C LEU A 515 -5.72 11.83 -11.17
N PHE A 516 -6.44 10.78 -10.78
CA PHE A 516 -7.66 10.29 -11.42
C PHE A 516 -7.47 9.72 -12.83
N GLU A 517 -6.26 9.41 -13.26
CA GLU A 517 -6.07 8.51 -14.36
C GLU A 517 -6.70 7.15 -14.02
N ARG A 518 -7.55 6.64 -14.89
CA ARG A 518 -8.33 5.42 -14.66
C ARG A 518 -9.27 5.48 -13.43
N GLY A 519 -9.71 6.71 -13.05
CA GLY A 519 -10.65 6.92 -11.95
C GLY A 519 -10.05 6.83 -10.55
N PHE A 520 -8.71 6.69 -10.41
CA PHE A 520 -8.02 6.53 -9.15
C PHE A 520 -7.20 7.78 -8.76
N LEU A 521 -7.18 8.13 -7.48
CA LEU A 521 -6.26 9.13 -6.90
C LEU A 521 -5.38 8.47 -5.85
N GLY A 522 -4.08 8.79 -5.87
CA GLY A 522 -3.13 8.25 -4.91
C GLY A 522 -2.14 7.27 -5.55
N HIS A 523 -1.59 6.39 -4.74
CA HIS A 523 -0.53 5.48 -5.12
C HIS A 523 -0.64 4.12 -4.42
N GLY A 524 0.16 3.14 -4.82
CA GLY A 524 0.25 1.81 -4.18
C GLY A 524 -0.82 0.81 -4.62
N HIS A 525 -1.61 1.12 -5.65
CA HIS A 525 -2.75 0.29 -6.04
C HIS A 525 -2.65 -0.32 -7.43
N VAL A 526 -1.88 0.31 -8.33
CA VAL A 526 -1.68 -0.15 -9.71
C VAL A 526 -0.22 0.00 -10.09
N LEU A 527 0.31 -0.97 -10.82
CA LEU A 527 1.63 -0.88 -11.44
C LEU A 527 1.49 -0.20 -12.81
N ASP A 528 1.61 1.13 -12.81
CA ASP A 528 1.54 1.95 -14.01
C ASP A 528 2.58 3.08 -13.97
N ARG A 529 2.65 3.83 -15.08
CA ARG A 529 3.63 4.90 -15.22
C ARG A 529 3.40 6.07 -14.25
N GLU A 530 2.14 6.32 -13.89
CA GLU A 530 1.75 7.44 -13.02
C GLU A 530 2.22 7.21 -11.59
N GLN A 531 2.14 5.96 -11.11
CA GLN A 531 2.46 5.61 -9.74
C GLN A 531 3.91 5.10 -9.56
N THR A 532 4.54 4.56 -10.61
CA THR A 532 5.85 3.91 -10.46
C THR A 532 6.99 4.59 -11.21
N ARG A 533 6.73 5.38 -12.26
CA ARG A 533 7.80 6.11 -12.95
C ARG A 533 8.20 7.35 -12.16
N VAL A 534 9.49 7.44 -11.84
CA VAL A 534 10.08 8.52 -11.03
C VAL A 534 11.16 9.26 -11.82
N PRO A 535 11.50 10.51 -11.49
CA PRO A 535 12.71 11.13 -12.02
C PRO A 535 13.95 10.46 -11.44
N LEU A 536 15.02 10.34 -12.24
CA LEU A 536 16.37 10.09 -11.76
C LEU A 536 17.32 11.04 -12.47
N ILE A 537 17.86 12.00 -11.73
CA ILE A 537 18.77 13.02 -12.23
C ILE A 537 20.05 12.96 -11.40
N LEU A 538 21.19 12.86 -12.08
CA LEU A 538 22.51 12.89 -11.50
C LEU A 538 23.25 14.15 -11.98
N SER A 539 23.88 14.90 -11.08
CA SER A 539 24.62 16.12 -11.46
C SER A 539 25.86 15.88 -12.31
N ASP A 540 26.28 14.62 -12.44
CA ASP A 540 27.47 14.23 -13.17
C ASP A 540 27.15 13.79 -14.62
N PRO A 541 27.54 14.54 -15.66
CA PRO A 541 27.29 14.17 -17.04
C PRO A 541 28.15 12.98 -17.53
N ALA A 542 29.23 12.66 -16.81
CA ALA A 542 30.05 11.50 -17.13
C ALA A 542 29.44 10.18 -16.65
N LEU A 543 28.57 10.23 -15.66
CA LEU A 543 27.88 9.06 -15.11
C LEU A 543 26.65 8.68 -15.98
N ARG A 544 26.92 8.20 -17.20
CA ARG A 544 25.88 7.87 -18.19
C ARG A 544 25.18 6.57 -17.83
N VAL A 545 24.13 6.67 -17.03
CA VAL A 545 23.27 5.55 -16.66
C VAL A 545 22.22 5.33 -17.75
N ALA A 546 22.15 4.13 -18.32
CA ALA A 546 21.11 3.75 -19.27
C ALA A 546 19.95 3.07 -18.52
N GLY A 547 18.71 3.41 -18.91
CA GLY A 547 17.50 2.74 -18.39
C GLY A 547 17.14 1.48 -19.18
N PRO A 548 16.17 0.69 -18.66
CA PRO A 548 15.43 0.94 -17.43
C PRO A 548 16.22 0.63 -16.16
N VAL A 549 16.00 1.42 -15.10
CA VAL A 549 16.58 1.20 -13.77
C VAL A 549 15.50 1.23 -12.70
N GLY A 550 15.67 0.39 -11.67
CA GLY A 550 14.82 0.40 -10.50
C GLY A 550 15.47 1.11 -9.31
N LEU A 551 14.71 1.46 -8.28
CA LEU A 551 15.23 2.09 -7.06
C LEU A 551 16.33 1.25 -6.39
N ALA A 552 16.24 -0.08 -6.46
CA ALA A 552 17.26 -1.00 -5.93
C ALA A 552 18.64 -0.87 -6.63
N ASP A 553 18.70 -0.24 -7.81
CA ASP A 553 19.96 -0.02 -8.52
C ASP A 553 20.74 1.20 -8.00
N TYR A 554 20.04 2.12 -7.28
CA TYR A 554 20.60 3.42 -6.91
C TYR A 554 21.82 3.34 -6.02
N ARG A 555 21.81 2.43 -5.03
CA ARG A 555 23.02 2.19 -4.20
C ARG A 555 24.23 1.85 -5.07
N GLY A 556 24.07 0.95 -6.03
CA GLY A 556 25.14 0.56 -6.96
C GLY A 556 25.61 1.70 -7.85
N ILE A 557 24.68 2.48 -8.41
CA ILE A 557 24.96 3.66 -9.24
C ILE A 557 25.77 4.69 -8.45
N VAL A 558 25.34 5.01 -7.22
CA VAL A 558 26.00 5.99 -6.36
C VAL A 558 27.41 5.55 -5.97
N LEU A 559 27.57 4.28 -5.51
CA LEU A 559 28.88 3.78 -5.09
C LEU A 559 29.89 3.77 -6.25
N ARG A 560 29.46 3.37 -7.44
CA ARG A 560 30.30 3.43 -8.67
C ARG A 560 30.64 4.88 -9.05
N GLY A 561 29.64 5.79 -9.00
CA GLY A 561 29.87 7.21 -9.28
C GLY A 561 30.84 7.87 -8.32
N LEU A 562 30.80 7.53 -7.03
CA LEU A 562 31.76 8.02 -6.04
C LEU A 562 33.15 7.40 -6.21
N SER A 563 33.24 6.17 -6.71
CA SER A 563 34.49 5.49 -7.01
C SER A 563 35.15 5.95 -8.34
N GLY A 564 34.39 6.64 -9.20
CA GLY A 564 34.81 6.96 -10.56
C GLY A 564 34.72 5.76 -11.51
N ASP A 565 34.00 4.71 -11.13
CA ASP A 565 33.79 3.50 -11.95
C ASP A 565 32.64 3.75 -12.95
N ALA A 566 32.63 2.98 -14.05
CA ALA A 566 31.51 2.98 -15.00
C ALA A 566 30.19 2.57 -14.32
N PRO A 567 29.04 3.15 -14.72
CA PRO A 567 27.75 2.75 -14.21
C PRO A 567 27.45 1.27 -14.53
N PRO A 568 26.50 0.64 -13.82
CA PRO A 568 26.11 -0.73 -14.15
C PRO A 568 25.50 -0.79 -15.56
N PRO A 569 25.56 -1.95 -16.24
CA PRO A 569 24.91 -2.12 -17.52
C PRO A 569 23.37 -1.94 -17.39
N PRO A 570 22.68 -1.55 -18.47
CA PRO A 570 21.23 -1.42 -18.44
C PRO A 570 20.55 -2.76 -18.15
N ARG A 571 19.47 -2.72 -17.41
CA ARG A 571 18.63 -3.90 -17.18
C ARG A 571 17.74 -4.19 -18.39
N SER A 572 17.37 -5.45 -18.58
CA SER A 572 16.37 -5.83 -19.58
C SER A 572 14.95 -5.43 -19.15
N SER A 573 14.72 -5.35 -17.85
CA SER A 573 13.44 -4.92 -17.26
C SER A 573 13.61 -4.55 -15.80
N VAL A 574 12.62 -3.83 -15.23
CA VAL A 574 12.50 -3.56 -13.80
C VAL A 574 11.31 -4.34 -13.28
N PHE A 575 11.55 -5.18 -12.28
CA PHE A 575 10.50 -5.92 -11.58
C PHE A 575 9.75 -5.02 -10.60
N GLN A 576 8.43 -5.18 -10.56
CA GLN A 576 7.53 -4.41 -9.72
C GLN A 576 6.51 -5.33 -9.04
N TYR A 577 5.98 -4.90 -7.87
CA TYR A 577 4.97 -5.68 -7.17
C TYR A 577 4.10 -4.82 -6.25
N ILE A 578 2.93 -5.34 -5.90
CA ILE A 578 2.02 -4.77 -4.89
C ILE A 578 1.84 -5.80 -3.78
N GLY A 579 2.08 -5.42 -2.54
CA GLY A 579 2.11 -6.33 -1.39
C GLY A 579 3.52 -6.62 -0.92
N THR A 580 3.83 -7.86 -0.58
CA THR A 580 5.20 -8.34 -0.29
C THR A 580 5.68 -9.24 -1.43
N ILE A 581 6.99 -9.43 -1.55
CA ILE A 581 7.54 -10.24 -2.65
C ILE A 581 7.13 -11.72 -2.58
N ASP A 582 6.92 -12.24 -1.36
CA ASP A 582 6.46 -13.62 -1.15
C ASP A 582 4.93 -13.78 -1.31
N ARG A 583 4.16 -12.70 -1.10
CA ARG A 583 2.70 -12.69 -1.21
C ARG A 583 2.21 -11.42 -1.90
N PRO A 584 2.54 -11.23 -3.18
CA PRO A 584 2.07 -10.08 -3.91
C PRO A 584 0.61 -10.27 -4.34
N ALA A 585 -0.14 -9.16 -4.42
CA ALA A 585 -1.43 -9.12 -5.10
C ALA A 585 -1.23 -9.01 -6.61
N VAL A 586 -0.25 -8.20 -7.03
CA VAL A 586 0.11 -7.99 -8.44
C VAL A 586 1.62 -8.03 -8.56
N VAL A 587 2.11 -8.70 -9.58
CA VAL A 587 3.51 -8.60 -10.03
C VAL A 587 3.58 -7.98 -11.41
N GLY A 588 4.68 -7.33 -11.73
CA GLY A 588 4.89 -6.70 -13.03
C GLY A 588 6.36 -6.57 -13.42
N ILE A 589 6.57 -6.43 -14.71
CA ILE A 589 7.84 -5.96 -15.27
C ILE A 589 7.57 -4.76 -16.16
N VAL A 590 8.48 -3.80 -16.13
CA VAL A 590 8.54 -2.72 -17.12
C VAL A 590 9.80 -2.89 -17.95
N GLU A 591 9.60 -3.03 -19.25
CA GLU A 591 10.65 -3.21 -20.26
C GLU A 591 11.05 -1.85 -20.88
N PRO A 592 12.19 -1.75 -21.61
CA PRO A 592 12.58 -0.54 -22.32
C PRO A 592 11.43 0.02 -23.18
N GLY A 593 11.32 1.35 -23.25
CA GLY A 593 10.21 2.04 -23.91
C GLY A 593 8.99 2.23 -23.00
N GLY A 594 9.06 1.80 -21.73
CA GLY A 594 7.94 1.93 -20.78
C GLY A 594 6.78 1.00 -21.14
N VAL A 595 7.06 -0.24 -21.43
CA VAL A 595 6.08 -1.28 -21.74
C VAL A 595 5.88 -2.16 -20.51
N TRP A 596 4.68 -2.11 -19.90
CA TRP A 596 4.33 -2.92 -18.73
C TRP A 596 3.68 -4.24 -19.14
N THR A 597 4.09 -5.31 -18.47
CA THR A 597 3.37 -6.57 -18.36
C THR A 597 3.08 -6.80 -16.89
N THR A 598 1.81 -6.94 -16.52
CA THR A 598 1.41 -7.17 -15.13
C THR A 598 0.58 -8.43 -15.02
N LEU A 599 0.69 -9.15 -13.91
CA LEU A 599 -0.12 -10.31 -13.54
C LEU A 599 -0.78 -10.03 -12.19
N ASP A 600 -2.09 -9.95 -12.19
CA ASP A 600 -2.92 -9.96 -10.99
C ASP A 600 -3.02 -11.42 -10.52
N LEU A 601 -2.41 -11.75 -9.40
CA LEU A 601 -2.35 -13.12 -8.90
C LEU A 601 -3.67 -13.60 -8.31
N GLU A 602 -4.57 -12.68 -7.94
CA GLU A 602 -5.89 -13.03 -7.43
C GLU A 602 -6.85 -13.46 -8.55
N THR A 603 -6.74 -12.85 -9.71
CA THR A 603 -7.59 -13.14 -10.88
C THR A 603 -6.90 -13.98 -11.95
N GLU A 604 -5.60 -14.17 -11.83
CA GLU A 604 -4.71 -14.73 -12.86
C GLU A 604 -4.74 -13.92 -14.18
N GLU A 605 -5.18 -12.65 -14.15
CA GLU A 605 -5.24 -11.80 -15.34
C GLU A 605 -3.88 -11.17 -15.64
N VAL A 606 -3.40 -11.41 -16.86
CA VAL A 606 -2.23 -10.73 -17.41
C VAL A 606 -2.69 -9.54 -18.25
N SER A 607 -2.08 -8.38 -18.02
CA SER A 607 -2.33 -7.16 -18.78
C SER A 607 -1.07 -6.68 -19.50
N PHE A 608 -1.22 -6.26 -20.76
CA PHE A 608 -0.13 -5.77 -21.61
C PHE A 608 -0.40 -4.31 -22.01
N SER A 609 0.45 -3.39 -21.61
CA SER A 609 0.21 -1.95 -21.76
C SER A 609 0.32 -1.46 -23.22
N ASP A 610 1.10 -2.12 -24.05
CA ASP A 610 1.35 -1.76 -25.46
C ASP A 610 0.22 -2.19 -26.39
N THR A 611 -0.38 -3.36 -26.14
CA THR A 611 -1.46 -3.91 -26.95
C THR A 611 -2.84 -3.64 -26.37
N GLY A 612 -2.92 -3.32 -25.06
CA GLY A 612 -4.17 -3.25 -24.31
C GLY A 612 -4.82 -4.62 -24.07
N LEU A 613 -4.15 -5.71 -24.45
CA LEU A 613 -4.66 -7.07 -24.24
C LEU A 613 -4.74 -7.37 -22.74
N ARG A 614 -5.84 -8.00 -22.34
CA ARG A 614 -6.03 -8.64 -21.04
C ARG A 614 -6.53 -10.05 -21.26
N ALA A 615 -5.91 -11.01 -20.63
CA ALA A 615 -6.30 -12.41 -20.72
C ALA A 615 -5.83 -13.15 -19.45
N ARG A 616 -6.49 -14.24 -19.11
CA ARG A 616 -5.98 -15.12 -18.03
C ARG A 616 -4.68 -15.77 -18.47
N TYR A 617 -3.74 -15.89 -17.53
CA TYR A 617 -2.42 -16.48 -17.80
C TYR A 617 -2.52 -17.84 -18.53
N ARG A 618 -3.46 -18.70 -18.10
CA ARG A 618 -3.68 -20.03 -18.69
C ARG A 618 -4.32 -20.00 -20.08
N GLU A 619 -4.96 -18.90 -20.45
CA GLU A 619 -5.60 -18.70 -21.76
C GLU A 619 -4.67 -18.12 -22.81
N LEU A 620 -3.49 -17.65 -22.40
CA LEU A 620 -2.47 -17.14 -23.32
C LEU A 620 -1.98 -18.27 -24.23
N ARG A 621 -1.98 -18.01 -25.53
CA ARG A 621 -1.59 -19.00 -26.53
C ARG A 621 -0.12 -19.40 -26.37
N ALA A 622 0.15 -20.68 -26.23
CA ALA A 622 1.51 -21.20 -26.18
C ALA A 622 2.33 -20.77 -27.41
N GLY A 623 3.54 -20.29 -27.19
CA GLY A 623 4.44 -19.79 -28.24
C GLY A 623 4.12 -18.37 -28.74
N SER A 624 3.11 -17.68 -28.21
CA SER A 624 2.89 -16.26 -28.52
C SER A 624 3.90 -15.36 -27.79
N ALA A 625 4.07 -14.13 -28.29
CA ALA A 625 4.90 -13.13 -27.67
C ALA A 625 4.38 -12.73 -26.26
N GLU A 626 3.06 -12.66 -26.11
CA GLU A 626 2.38 -12.35 -24.85
C GLU A 626 2.65 -13.44 -23.82
N LYS A 627 2.54 -14.73 -24.20
CA LYS A 627 2.86 -15.83 -23.27
C LYS A 627 4.32 -15.81 -22.86
N ALA A 628 5.23 -15.59 -23.81
CA ALA A 628 6.65 -15.48 -23.50
C ALA A 628 6.98 -14.31 -22.56
N ARG A 629 6.27 -13.16 -22.66
CA ARG A 629 6.41 -12.04 -21.75
C ARG A 629 5.85 -12.36 -20.35
N ALA A 630 4.71 -13.01 -20.30
CA ALA A 630 4.11 -13.44 -19.05
C ALA A 630 5.00 -14.47 -18.33
N ASP A 631 5.60 -15.40 -19.08
CA ASP A 631 6.54 -16.39 -18.53
C ASP A 631 7.82 -15.71 -18.00
N ARG A 632 8.37 -14.71 -18.71
CA ARG A 632 9.49 -13.91 -18.18
C ARG A 632 9.14 -13.20 -16.88
N LEU A 633 7.92 -12.65 -16.78
CA LEU A 633 7.46 -11.99 -15.55
C LEU A 633 7.46 -12.97 -14.37
N VAL A 634 6.86 -14.14 -14.52
CA VAL A 634 6.76 -15.11 -13.41
C VAL A 634 8.12 -15.71 -13.05
N HIS A 635 8.98 -15.95 -14.03
CA HIS A 635 10.36 -16.38 -13.79
C HIS A 635 11.18 -15.30 -13.08
N GLU A 636 10.98 -14.01 -13.40
CA GLU A 636 11.66 -12.92 -12.69
C GLU A 636 11.12 -12.81 -11.26
N TRP A 637 9.83 -13.02 -11.02
CA TRP A 637 9.28 -13.07 -9.68
C TRP A 637 9.87 -14.22 -8.86
N ALA A 638 9.93 -15.43 -9.40
CA ALA A 638 10.57 -16.58 -8.75
C ALA A 638 12.04 -16.28 -8.43
N ARG A 639 12.78 -15.70 -9.41
CA ARG A 639 14.17 -15.30 -9.23
C ARG A 639 14.36 -14.30 -8.07
N GLN A 640 13.51 -13.28 -7.98
CA GLN A 640 13.60 -12.26 -6.93
C GLN A 640 13.29 -12.85 -5.54
N ARG A 641 12.35 -13.78 -5.43
CA ARG A 641 12.07 -14.52 -4.18
C ARG A 641 13.28 -15.33 -3.70
N TRP A 642 14.00 -15.96 -4.62
CA TRP A 642 15.24 -16.70 -4.31
C TRP A 642 16.37 -15.77 -3.89
N LEU A 643 16.59 -14.66 -4.60
CA LEU A 643 17.60 -13.67 -4.23
C LEU A 643 17.35 -13.04 -2.86
N GLY A 644 16.09 -12.87 -2.46
CA GLY A 644 15.71 -12.38 -1.13
C GLY A 644 16.04 -13.36 0.00
N ARG A 645 16.28 -14.66 -0.31
CA ARG A 645 16.58 -15.72 0.67
C ARG A 645 18.07 -16.05 0.79
N SER A 646 18.83 -15.77 -0.25
CA SER A 646 20.29 -15.85 -0.24
C SER A 646 20.92 -14.63 0.45
#